data_62ab9c1805c6005cd318eaf1afb48b1b
#
_entry.id   62ab9c1805c6005cd318eaf1afb48b1b
#
_cell.length_a   1.000
_cell.length_b   1.000
_cell.length_c   1.000
_cell.angle_alpha   90.00
_cell.angle_beta   90.00
_cell.angle_gamma   90.00
#
_symmetry.space_group_name_H-M   'P 1'
#
loop_
_entity.id
_entity.type
_entity.pdbx_description
1 polymer ?
#
loop_
_entity_poly.entity_id
_entity_poly.type
_entity_poly.pdbx_seq_one_letter_code
_entity_poly.pdbx_strand_id
1 'polypeptide(L)'
;MKKFFSIFVFLFLFQHPGYSQKKDHERIDSLRTELAKAKEDTTKLDLLADIIYEHVNYQPKEGLAYQKEALELAEKTSWEPGTAKIKDKLGRLYWRMGNFSEALKNHFEALDIYVQTGNKPAEGRLLLAIGQDYLDDGKYAEARTYLLKAINTSEDAGDKRTLSGTYGILAYLYEMQGDIAEATKASYAYLKIAEETGNKSDIATATSTLAYNYLALGNNTEALKYFKQVLQGVKEGGNKIEIAVYNIEIADVYTTIGNFSEAMSYYSAALSVANEIKDGKVIADIHHGIGNVYQAQGNYKEALKNYLIAEAGFKSVREKQQLAGLYTEMGMVYTTLKKYDQARKFFNDSKALYESLNNKLAMDDYYSGLELLDSATGNWKGAYQDHKQYIAIRDSSFNKETLKKLVVSQMQYENEKKEAIVKAEQEKKDVRAQQKIKLQRNIRNSAFAVLAVVLLFSMVVYRQRNKIAGEKKRSDQLLLDKELLLREIHHRVKNNLEVVSSLLALQSAQIDDPNTKEAMQEGQNRVQSIGIVHQKLYQGENLGAIEMKDYFINLSESILDSFGADKKVRIECAMDALNIDIDTAVPLGLIVNELLTNTLKYAFPDGRDGKVQIKLEKRKDGILQLQVSDNGVGKGGHTHGTGFGGQLVALLTKQLNGSMREEINNGTSIFFEFKIEKAA
;
A
#
# COMPACT_ATOMS: atom_id res chain seq x y z
N MET A 1 0.86 20.45 -15.61
CA MET A 1 0.70 18.99 -15.74
C MET A 1 2.00 18.19 -15.77
N LYS A 2 3.17 18.78 -16.07
CA LYS A 2 4.45 18.05 -16.20
C LYS A 2 5.48 18.28 -15.10
N LYS A 3 5.12 18.85 -13.95
CA LYS A 3 5.97 18.81 -12.74
C LYS A 3 6.32 17.39 -12.28
N PHE A 4 5.63 16.40 -12.81
CA PHE A 4 5.63 15.00 -12.34
C PHE A 4 6.76 14.15 -12.93
N PHE A 5 7.35 14.57 -14.03
CA PHE A 5 8.36 13.78 -14.73
C PHE A 5 9.71 13.69 -14.02
N SER A 6 10.00 14.64 -13.13
CA SER A 6 11.32 14.77 -12.47
C SER A 6 11.42 14.09 -11.12
N ILE A 7 10.29 13.80 -10.46
CA ILE A 7 10.29 13.30 -9.06
C ILE A 7 10.49 11.79 -9.03
N PHE A 8 10.07 11.06 -10.06
CA PHE A 8 10.21 9.59 -10.09
C PHE A 8 11.66 9.10 -10.19
N VAL A 9 12.52 9.82 -10.88
CA VAL A 9 13.98 9.55 -10.89
C VAL A 9 14.58 9.73 -9.49
N PHE A 10 13.97 10.58 -8.65
CA PHE A 10 14.46 10.90 -7.31
C PHE A 10 14.12 9.86 -6.25
N LEU A 11 12.97 9.18 -6.34
CA LEU A 11 12.57 8.17 -5.34
C LEU A 11 13.38 6.87 -5.41
N PHE A 12 13.91 6.52 -6.57
CA PHE A 12 14.82 5.38 -6.72
C PHE A 12 16.28 5.70 -6.35
N LEU A 13 16.67 6.98 -6.27
CA LEU A 13 18.05 7.42 -6.07
C LEU A 13 18.36 7.99 -4.67
N PHE A 14 17.37 8.24 -3.83
CA PHE A 14 17.60 8.77 -2.48
C PHE A 14 17.23 7.80 -1.36
N GLN A 15 18.03 6.76 -1.22
CA GLN A 15 18.42 6.33 0.12
C GLN A 15 19.32 7.44 0.68
N HIS A 16 18.97 8.00 1.82
CA HIS A 16 19.62 9.15 2.45
C HIS A 16 21.16 9.05 2.44
N PRO A 17 21.88 10.03 1.87
CA PRO A 17 23.34 9.95 1.79
C PRO A 17 24.04 9.93 3.16
N GLY A 18 23.44 10.47 4.21
CA GLY A 18 24.13 10.66 5.49
C GLY A 18 24.10 9.48 6.47
N TYR A 19 23.05 8.67 6.47
CA TYR A 19 22.95 7.51 7.39
C TYR A 19 23.42 6.22 6.73
N SER A 20 23.25 6.12 5.40
CA SER A 20 23.74 5.02 4.57
C SER A 20 25.27 5.08 4.49
N GLN A 21 25.87 6.23 4.22
CA GLN A 21 27.31 6.38 3.99
C GLN A 21 28.19 5.83 5.12
N LYS A 22 27.82 6.05 6.38
CA LYS A 22 28.60 5.53 7.52
C LYS A 22 28.53 4.01 7.62
N LYS A 23 27.34 3.46 7.36
CA LYS A 23 27.08 2.01 7.42
C LYS A 23 27.73 1.30 6.23
N ASP A 24 27.71 1.91 5.05
CA ASP A 24 28.34 1.40 3.84
C ASP A 24 29.87 1.39 3.99
N HIS A 25 30.43 2.41 4.60
CA HIS A 25 31.87 2.50 4.89
C HIS A 25 32.33 1.41 5.86
N GLU A 26 31.60 1.22 6.96
CA GLU A 26 31.89 0.17 7.94
C GLU A 26 31.81 -1.23 7.30
N ARG A 27 30.87 -1.45 6.38
CA ARG A 27 30.73 -2.72 5.66
C ARG A 27 31.86 -2.96 4.65
N ILE A 28 32.26 -1.93 3.89
CA ILE A 28 33.40 -2.01 2.97
C ILE A 28 34.68 -2.32 3.73
N ASP A 29 34.93 -1.69 4.87
CA ASP A 29 36.12 -1.93 5.69
C ASP A 29 36.13 -3.35 6.30
N SER A 30 34.96 -3.85 6.69
CA SER A 30 34.82 -5.26 7.11
C SER A 30 35.19 -6.22 5.99
N LEU A 31 34.61 -6.02 4.79
CA LEU A 31 34.87 -6.84 3.62
C LEU A 31 36.35 -6.76 3.18
N ARG A 32 36.99 -5.59 3.26
CA ARG A 32 38.43 -5.44 3.00
C ARG A 32 39.27 -6.24 3.98
N THR A 33 38.87 -6.26 5.24
CA THR A 33 39.59 -7.03 6.27
C THR A 33 39.44 -8.52 6.05
N GLU A 34 38.28 -8.99 5.59
CA GLU A 34 38.03 -10.37 5.22
C GLU A 34 38.78 -10.77 3.96
N LEU A 35 38.78 -9.88 2.94
CA LEU A 35 39.49 -10.06 1.69
C LEU A 35 41.00 -10.25 1.91
N ALA A 36 41.61 -9.47 2.80
CA ALA A 36 43.03 -9.57 3.12
C ALA A 36 43.43 -10.95 3.75
N LYS A 37 42.47 -11.66 4.32
CA LYS A 37 42.67 -12.99 4.94
C LYS A 37 42.24 -14.16 4.04
N ALA A 38 41.48 -13.85 2.96
CA ALA A 38 40.88 -14.85 2.09
C ALA A 38 41.97 -15.56 1.25
N LYS A 39 41.78 -16.87 1.05
CA LYS A 39 42.61 -17.65 0.11
C LYS A 39 42.19 -17.29 -1.32
N GLU A 40 43.09 -17.47 -2.28
CA GLU A 40 42.81 -17.30 -3.70
C GLU A 40 41.92 -18.42 -4.25
N ASP A 41 40.65 -18.39 -3.85
CA ASP A 41 39.64 -19.37 -4.24
C ASP A 41 38.31 -18.68 -4.54
N THR A 42 37.25 -19.45 -4.68
CA THR A 42 35.91 -18.95 -4.95
C THR A 42 35.37 -18.01 -3.85
N THR A 43 35.83 -18.17 -2.60
CA THR A 43 35.45 -17.30 -1.48
C THR A 43 35.99 -15.89 -1.66
N LYS A 44 37.25 -15.76 -2.09
CA LYS A 44 37.89 -14.49 -2.41
C LYS A 44 37.17 -13.79 -3.57
N LEU A 45 36.72 -14.56 -4.56
CA LEU A 45 35.95 -14.05 -5.69
C LEU A 45 34.61 -13.48 -5.26
N ASP A 46 33.90 -14.15 -4.35
CA ASP A 46 32.66 -13.67 -3.78
C ASP A 46 32.85 -12.36 -3.00
N LEU A 47 33.91 -12.28 -2.18
CA LEU A 47 34.24 -11.06 -1.44
C LEU A 47 34.56 -9.87 -2.38
N LEU A 48 35.31 -10.12 -3.45
CA LEU A 48 35.58 -9.10 -4.48
C LEU A 48 34.30 -8.63 -5.15
N ALA A 49 33.41 -9.53 -5.49
CA ALA A 49 32.08 -9.17 -6.05
C ALA A 49 31.27 -8.32 -5.08
N ASP A 50 31.26 -8.67 -3.80
CA ASP A 50 30.52 -7.94 -2.78
C ASP A 50 31.13 -6.55 -2.53
N ILE A 51 32.47 -6.42 -2.50
CA ILE A 51 33.16 -5.11 -2.40
C ILE A 51 32.83 -4.24 -3.62
N ILE A 52 32.92 -4.77 -4.83
CA ILE A 52 32.55 -4.05 -6.06
C ILE A 52 31.09 -3.55 -5.95
N TYR A 53 30.19 -4.40 -5.48
CA TYR A 53 28.77 -4.04 -5.33
C TYR A 53 28.53 -2.92 -4.30
N GLU A 54 29.19 -2.98 -3.14
CA GLU A 54 29.05 -1.93 -2.11
C GLU A 54 29.55 -0.57 -2.62
N HIS A 55 30.54 -0.55 -3.51
CA HIS A 55 31.03 0.67 -4.14
C HIS A 55 30.06 1.27 -5.19
N VAL A 56 29.07 0.52 -5.68
CA VAL A 56 28.14 1.03 -6.72
C VAL A 56 27.47 2.34 -6.31
N ASN A 57 26.99 2.43 -5.08
CA ASN A 57 26.25 3.60 -4.60
C ASN A 57 27.12 4.63 -3.87
N TYR A 58 28.30 4.24 -3.39
CA TYR A 58 29.15 5.10 -2.55
C TYR A 58 30.26 5.78 -3.33
N GLN A 59 31.17 5.02 -3.91
CA GLN A 59 32.34 5.51 -4.65
C GLN A 59 32.62 4.61 -5.87
N PRO A 60 31.85 4.73 -6.95
CA PRO A 60 31.96 3.78 -8.07
C PRO A 60 33.34 3.69 -8.68
N LYS A 61 34.10 4.80 -8.72
CA LYS A 61 35.46 4.81 -9.24
C LYS A 61 36.42 3.96 -8.41
N GLU A 62 36.24 3.90 -7.10
CA GLU A 62 37.08 3.05 -6.22
C GLU A 62 36.75 1.56 -6.39
N GLY A 63 35.51 1.22 -6.69
CA GLY A 63 35.12 -0.14 -7.00
C GLY A 63 35.85 -0.73 -8.21
N LEU A 64 36.21 0.10 -9.19
CA LEU A 64 37.01 -0.34 -10.35
C LEU A 64 38.43 -0.77 -9.99
N ALA A 65 38.99 -0.35 -8.86
CA ALA A 65 40.33 -0.79 -8.43
C ALA A 65 40.40 -2.31 -8.22
N TYR A 66 39.25 -2.94 -7.88
CA TYR A 66 39.15 -4.39 -7.67
C TYR A 66 38.91 -5.20 -8.96
N GLN A 67 38.57 -4.52 -10.08
CA GLN A 67 38.19 -5.18 -11.35
C GLN A 67 39.29 -6.11 -11.85
N LYS A 68 40.54 -5.65 -11.88
CA LYS A 68 41.64 -6.41 -12.41
C LYS A 68 41.86 -7.71 -11.62
N GLU A 69 41.99 -7.59 -10.29
CA GLU A 69 42.16 -8.72 -9.39
C GLU A 69 40.99 -9.71 -9.49
N ALA A 70 39.75 -9.20 -9.55
CA ALA A 70 38.56 -10.03 -9.64
C ALA A 70 38.52 -10.84 -10.97
N LEU A 71 38.86 -10.22 -12.10
CA LEU A 71 38.86 -10.90 -13.40
C LEU A 71 40.00 -11.88 -13.53
N GLU A 72 41.23 -11.56 -13.07
CA GLU A 72 42.37 -12.49 -13.06
C GLU A 72 42.06 -13.71 -12.17
N LEU A 73 41.45 -13.51 -11.00
CA LEU A 73 41.08 -14.61 -10.13
C LEU A 73 39.94 -15.43 -10.70
N ALA A 74 38.97 -14.80 -11.37
CA ALA A 74 37.86 -15.48 -12.07
C ALA A 74 38.41 -16.41 -13.17
N GLU A 75 39.36 -15.93 -13.95
CA GLU A 75 40.02 -16.72 -14.98
C GLU A 75 40.85 -17.90 -14.37
N LYS A 76 41.64 -17.62 -13.33
CA LYS A 76 42.45 -18.61 -12.61
C LYS A 76 41.60 -19.73 -11.99
N THR A 77 40.45 -19.39 -11.43
CA THR A 77 39.56 -20.38 -10.79
C THR A 77 38.69 -21.13 -11.77
N SER A 78 38.53 -20.65 -13.00
CA SER A 78 37.59 -21.15 -14.01
C SER A 78 36.18 -21.41 -13.47
N TRP A 79 35.78 -20.61 -12.47
CA TRP A 79 34.48 -20.75 -11.82
C TRP A 79 33.43 -19.84 -12.48
N GLU A 80 32.72 -20.37 -13.46
CA GLU A 80 31.76 -19.66 -14.27
C GLU A 80 30.70 -18.86 -13.45
N PRO A 81 30.08 -19.44 -12.38
CA PRO A 81 29.12 -18.68 -11.59
C PRO A 81 29.72 -17.42 -10.92
N GLY A 82 30.97 -17.52 -10.46
CA GLY A 82 31.72 -16.40 -9.89
C GLY A 82 32.08 -15.37 -10.94
N THR A 83 32.50 -15.81 -12.12
CA THR A 83 32.75 -14.91 -13.25
C THR A 83 31.52 -14.13 -13.63
N ALA A 84 30.35 -14.79 -13.74
CA ALA A 84 29.08 -14.12 -14.03
C ALA A 84 28.69 -13.11 -12.92
N LYS A 85 28.89 -13.47 -11.64
CA LYS A 85 28.66 -12.57 -10.51
C LYS A 85 29.55 -11.32 -10.58
N ILE A 86 30.83 -11.46 -10.87
CA ILE A 86 31.75 -10.33 -11.03
C ILE A 86 31.30 -9.44 -12.19
N LYS A 87 30.99 -10.03 -13.34
CA LYS A 87 30.52 -9.27 -14.53
C LYS A 87 29.23 -8.53 -14.25
N ASP A 88 28.23 -9.12 -13.57
CA ASP A 88 27.01 -8.43 -13.13
C ASP A 88 27.37 -7.21 -12.25
N LYS A 89 28.28 -7.37 -11.27
CA LYS A 89 28.64 -6.27 -10.38
C LYS A 89 29.42 -5.15 -11.08
N LEU A 90 30.32 -5.52 -11.99
CA LEU A 90 31.03 -4.55 -12.83
C LEU A 90 30.06 -3.81 -13.78
N GLY A 91 29.10 -4.51 -14.39
CA GLY A 91 28.07 -3.89 -15.20
C GLY A 91 27.30 -2.82 -14.43
N ARG A 92 26.83 -3.14 -13.20
CA ARG A 92 26.16 -2.16 -12.32
C ARG A 92 27.05 -0.98 -11.95
N LEU A 93 28.34 -1.22 -11.73
CA LEU A 93 29.30 -0.19 -11.43
C LEU A 93 29.47 0.80 -12.60
N TYR A 94 29.66 0.26 -13.82
CA TYR A 94 29.76 1.05 -15.04
C TYR A 94 28.46 1.81 -15.34
N TRP A 95 27.29 1.17 -15.15
CA TRP A 95 26.01 1.82 -15.25
C TRP A 95 25.93 3.05 -14.32
N ARG A 96 26.30 2.90 -13.04
CA ARG A 96 26.28 3.99 -12.07
C ARG A 96 27.21 5.15 -12.46
N MET A 97 28.26 4.87 -13.20
CA MET A 97 29.17 5.86 -13.76
C MET A 97 28.68 6.49 -15.07
N GLY A 98 27.56 6.08 -15.58
CA GLY A 98 27.03 6.52 -16.87
C GLY A 98 27.75 5.93 -18.09
N ASN A 99 28.59 4.91 -17.89
CA ASN A 99 29.26 4.21 -18.98
C ASN A 99 28.44 3.00 -19.43
N PHE A 100 27.33 3.28 -20.11
CA PHE A 100 26.36 2.26 -20.53
C PHE A 100 26.96 1.22 -21.49
N SER A 101 27.96 1.60 -22.31
CA SER A 101 28.61 0.66 -23.20
C SER A 101 29.34 -0.46 -22.46
N GLU A 102 30.16 -0.12 -21.44
CA GLU A 102 30.85 -1.10 -20.63
C GLU A 102 29.87 -1.84 -19.69
N ALA A 103 28.80 -1.18 -19.21
CA ALA A 103 27.74 -1.82 -18.44
C ALA A 103 27.10 -2.96 -19.23
N LEU A 104 26.60 -2.66 -20.42
CA LEU A 104 25.98 -3.63 -21.33
C LEU A 104 26.91 -4.77 -21.69
N LYS A 105 28.19 -4.48 -22.02
CA LYS A 105 29.18 -5.50 -22.31
C LYS A 105 29.32 -6.51 -21.16
N ASN A 106 29.52 -6.01 -19.94
CA ASN A 106 29.67 -6.86 -18.77
C ASN A 106 28.38 -7.63 -18.43
N HIS A 107 27.21 -6.98 -18.55
CA HIS A 107 25.94 -7.66 -18.33
C HIS A 107 25.65 -8.73 -19.38
N PHE A 108 25.98 -8.52 -20.66
CA PHE A 108 25.84 -9.57 -21.70
C PHE A 108 26.80 -10.77 -21.47
N GLU A 109 28.04 -10.50 -21.12
CA GLU A 109 28.98 -11.59 -20.80
C GLU A 109 28.51 -12.41 -19.60
N ALA A 110 27.91 -11.78 -18.58
CA ALA A 110 27.30 -12.47 -17.45
C ALA A 110 26.03 -13.24 -17.86
N LEU A 111 25.21 -12.66 -18.75
CA LEU A 111 23.97 -13.27 -19.23
C LEU A 111 24.25 -14.57 -19.98
N ASP A 112 25.26 -14.57 -20.86
CA ASP A 112 25.66 -15.75 -21.62
C ASP A 112 25.99 -16.90 -20.68
N ILE A 113 26.72 -16.65 -19.59
CA ILE A 113 27.05 -17.68 -18.59
C ILE A 113 25.80 -18.18 -17.87
N TYR A 114 24.89 -17.28 -17.44
CA TYR A 114 23.68 -17.73 -16.74
C TYR A 114 22.71 -18.48 -17.65
N VAL A 115 22.65 -18.16 -18.94
CA VAL A 115 21.89 -18.93 -19.94
C VAL A 115 22.49 -20.33 -20.11
N GLN A 116 23.80 -20.42 -20.28
CA GLN A 116 24.51 -21.72 -20.42
C GLN A 116 24.37 -22.61 -19.19
N THR A 117 24.41 -22.02 -18.00
CA THR A 117 24.25 -22.74 -16.74
C THR A 117 22.80 -23.01 -16.34
N GLY A 118 21.85 -22.52 -17.10
CA GLY A 118 20.41 -22.69 -16.84
C GLY A 118 19.89 -21.95 -15.58
N ASN A 119 20.61 -20.94 -15.09
CA ASN A 119 20.22 -20.19 -13.89
C ASN A 119 19.15 -19.15 -14.22
N LYS A 120 17.92 -19.59 -14.38
CA LYS A 120 16.76 -18.76 -14.76
C LYS A 120 16.54 -17.53 -13.85
N PRO A 121 16.61 -17.62 -12.51
CA PRO A 121 16.47 -16.44 -11.67
C PRO A 121 17.57 -15.39 -11.91
N ALA A 122 18.82 -15.80 -12.12
CA ALA A 122 19.91 -14.86 -12.42
C ALA A 122 19.79 -14.28 -13.84
N GLU A 123 19.39 -15.10 -14.81
CA GLU A 123 19.08 -14.68 -16.19
C GLU A 123 18.01 -13.57 -16.17
N GLY A 124 16.88 -13.77 -15.47
CA GLY A 124 15.82 -12.78 -15.36
C GLY A 124 16.28 -11.45 -14.75
N ARG A 125 17.06 -11.52 -13.65
CA ARG A 125 17.63 -10.31 -13.02
C ARG A 125 18.58 -9.56 -13.94
N LEU A 126 19.34 -10.28 -14.74
CA LEU A 126 20.32 -9.67 -15.64
C LEU A 126 19.65 -9.06 -16.87
N LEU A 127 18.60 -9.71 -17.40
CA LEU A 127 17.76 -9.14 -18.46
C LEU A 127 17.09 -7.84 -18.00
N LEU A 128 16.63 -7.75 -16.73
CA LEU A 128 16.16 -6.52 -16.13
C LEU A 128 17.25 -5.44 -16.09
N ALA A 129 18.48 -5.79 -15.66
CA ALA A 129 19.59 -4.85 -15.60
C ALA A 129 19.96 -4.32 -16.99
N ILE A 130 20.02 -5.19 -18.01
CA ILE A 130 20.24 -4.81 -19.42
C ILE A 130 19.13 -3.90 -19.91
N GLY A 131 17.86 -4.20 -19.56
CA GLY A 131 16.73 -3.35 -19.91
C GLY A 131 16.88 -1.96 -19.30
N GLN A 132 17.36 -1.84 -18.08
CA GLN A 132 17.63 -0.58 -17.42
C GLN A 132 18.83 0.17 -18.05
N ASP A 133 19.91 -0.52 -18.37
CA ASP A 133 21.05 0.08 -19.07
C ASP A 133 20.63 0.76 -20.36
N TYR A 134 19.81 0.07 -21.17
CA TYR A 134 19.28 0.62 -22.42
C TYR A 134 18.31 1.78 -22.18
N LEU A 135 17.50 1.71 -21.12
CA LEU A 135 16.58 2.79 -20.76
C LEU A 135 17.36 4.08 -20.45
N ASP A 136 18.39 3.96 -19.60
CA ASP A 136 19.20 5.11 -19.16
C ASP A 136 20.13 5.62 -20.28
N ASP A 137 20.49 4.77 -21.25
CA ASP A 137 21.16 5.16 -22.52
C ASP A 137 20.19 5.78 -23.53
N GLY A 138 18.89 5.89 -23.25
CA GLY A 138 17.88 6.45 -24.11
C GLY A 138 17.43 5.53 -25.26
N LYS A 139 17.82 4.27 -25.27
CA LYS A 139 17.47 3.26 -26.28
C LYS A 139 16.19 2.52 -25.86
N TYR A 140 15.06 3.21 -25.95
CA TYR A 140 13.78 2.74 -25.41
C TYR A 140 13.24 1.46 -26.07
N ALA A 141 13.51 1.23 -27.36
CA ALA A 141 13.04 0.03 -28.07
C ALA A 141 13.75 -1.24 -27.59
N GLU A 142 15.07 -1.15 -27.43
CA GLU A 142 15.89 -2.20 -26.87
C GLU A 142 15.53 -2.44 -25.40
N ALA A 143 15.42 -1.38 -24.59
CA ALA A 143 14.99 -1.46 -23.20
C ALA A 143 13.69 -2.27 -23.06
N ARG A 144 12.66 -1.93 -23.83
CA ARG A 144 11.38 -2.66 -23.86
C ARG A 144 11.58 -4.14 -24.19
N THR A 145 12.40 -4.43 -25.19
CA THR A 145 12.64 -5.80 -25.63
C THR A 145 13.24 -6.65 -24.51
N TYR A 146 14.23 -6.12 -23.80
CA TYR A 146 14.89 -6.85 -22.70
C TYR A 146 14.02 -6.92 -21.47
N LEU A 147 13.25 -5.89 -21.13
CA LEU A 147 12.28 -5.92 -20.05
C LEU A 147 11.18 -6.97 -20.26
N LEU A 148 10.66 -7.11 -21.49
CA LEU A 148 9.69 -8.16 -21.81
C LEU A 148 10.31 -9.57 -21.73
N LYS A 149 11.58 -9.76 -22.12
CA LYS A 149 12.29 -11.01 -21.89
C LYS A 149 12.47 -11.29 -20.39
N ALA A 150 12.80 -10.25 -19.59
CA ALA A 150 12.94 -10.37 -18.14
C ALA A 150 11.63 -10.82 -17.48
N ILE A 151 10.48 -10.28 -17.93
CA ILE A 151 9.15 -10.71 -17.46
C ILE A 151 8.97 -12.20 -17.70
N ASN A 152 9.06 -12.65 -18.95
CA ASN A 152 8.85 -14.05 -19.31
C ASN A 152 9.79 -14.99 -18.53
N THR A 153 11.09 -14.66 -18.47
CA THR A 153 12.08 -15.48 -17.75
C THR A 153 11.80 -15.52 -16.25
N SER A 154 11.35 -14.41 -15.66
CA SER A 154 11.04 -14.34 -14.22
C SER A 154 9.73 -15.05 -13.88
N GLU A 155 8.73 -15.03 -14.78
CA GLU A 155 7.50 -15.82 -14.65
C GLU A 155 7.81 -17.32 -14.67
N ASP A 156 8.60 -17.77 -15.65
CA ASP A 156 9.05 -19.17 -15.74
C ASP A 156 9.83 -19.62 -14.50
N ALA A 157 10.66 -18.72 -13.95
CA ALA A 157 11.44 -18.98 -12.73
C ALA A 157 10.65 -18.85 -11.43
N GLY A 158 9.43 -18.29 -11.46
CA GLY A 158 8.66 -17.94 -10.26
C GLY A 158 9.30 -16.82 -9.43
N ASP A 159 10.22 -16.03 -9.99
CA ASP A 159 10.93 -14.94 -9.30
C ASP A 159 10.08 -13.67 -9.25
N LYS A 160 9.14 -13.64 -8.32
CA LYS A 160 8.22 -12.49 -8.11
C LYS A 160 8.96 -11.18 -7.81
N ARG A 161 10.13 -11.24 -7.20
CA ARG A 161 10.93 -10.05 -6.86
C ARG A 161 11.45 -9.37 -8.13
N THR A 162 12.08 -10.13 -9.00
CA THR A 162 12.57 -9.62 -10.29
C THR A 162 11.40 -9.16 -11.17
N LEU A 163 10.31 -9.93 -11.19
CA LEU A 163 9.10 -9.60 -11.93
C LEU A 163 8.50 -8.25 -11.47
N SER A 164 8.41 -8.03 -10.15
CA SER A 164 7.96 -6.76 -9.55
C SER A 164 8.81 -5.59 -10.05
N GLY A 165 10.14 -5.68 -9.90
CA GLY A 165 11.06 -4.64 -10.35
C GLY A 165 10.98 -4.39 -11.87
N THR A 166 10.79 -5.47 -12.66
CA THR A 166 10.69 -5.35 -14.12
C THR A 166 9.45 -4.58 -14.55
N TYR A 167 8.28 -4.86 -13.94
CA TYR A 167 7.07 -4.09 -14.23
C TYR A 167 7.20 -2.63 -13.79
N GLY A 168 7.89 -2.36 -12.68
CA GLY A 168 8.19 -0.99 -12.24
C GLY A 168 9.02 -0.21 -13.27
N ILE A 169 10.10 -0.81 -13.78
CA ILE A 169 10.94 -0.18 -14.83
C ILE A 169 10.19 -0.07 -16.17
N LEU A 170 9.37 -1.06 -16.51
CA LEU A 170 8.56 -1.02 -17.72
C LEU A 170 7.50 0.09 -17.67
N ALA A 171 6.88 0.30 -16.51
CA ALA A 171 5.95 1.42 -16.30
C ALA A 171 6.67 2.76 -16.54
N TYR A 172 7.85 2.92 -15.93
CA TYR A 172 8.66 4.12 -16.10
C TYR A 172 9.10 4.33 -17.57
N LEU A 173 9.48 3.26 -18.27
CA LEU A 173 9.81 3.33 -19.70
C LEU A 173 8.64 3.89 -20.53
N TYR A 174 7.41 3.40 -20.29
CA TYR A 174 6.22 3.87 -21.00
C TYR A 174 5.87 5.33 -20.62
N GLU A 175 6.07 5.71 -19.36
CA GLU A 175 5.94 7.11 -18.94
C GLU A 175 6.91 8.02 -19.69
N MET A 176 8.19 7.62 -19.82
CA MET A 176 9.19 8.36 -20.61
C MET A 176 8.81 8.50 -22.09
N GLN A 177 8.11 7.53 -22.64
CA GLN A 177 7.59 7.57 -24.01
C GLN A 177 6.27 8.34 -24.13
N GLY A 178 5.64 8.74 -23.00
CA GLY A 178 4.32 9.37 -22.97
C GLY A 178 3.16 8.41 -23.21
N ASP A 179 3.41 7.10 -23.24
CA ASP A 179 2.35 6.08 -23.33
C ASP A 179 1.79 5.74 -21.95
N ILE A 180 1.01 6.70 -21.42
CA ILE A 180 0.44 6.59 -20.05
C ILE A 180 -0.50 5.40 -19.93
N ALA A 181 -1.09 4.91 -21.02
CA ALA A 181 -1.96 3.73 -20.97
C ALA A 181 -1.17 2.45 -20.67
N GLU A 182 -0.09 2.20 -21.41
CA GLU A 182 0.76 1.03 -21.14
C GLU A 182 1.52 1.19 -19.83
N ALA A 183 1.92 2.42 -19.45
CA ALA A 183 2.50 2.72 -18.17
C ALA A 183 1.55 2.32 -17.00
N THR A 184 0.27 2.70 -17.12
CA THR A 184 -0.73 2.35 -16.10
C THR A 184 -0.98 0.84 -16.02
N LYS A 185 -1.03 0.16 -17.17
CA LYS A 185 -1.17 -1.30 -17.22
C LYS A 185 0.01 -2.01 -16.53
N ALA A 186 1.23 -1.57 -16.82
CA ALA A 186 2.43 -2.09 -16.18
C ALA A 186 2.42 -1.79 -14.66
N SER A 187 1.95 -0.60 -14.26
CA SER A 187 1.82 -0.21 -12.84
C SER A 187 0.79 -1.07 -12.10
N TYR A 188 -0.32 -1.47 -12.72
CA TYR A 188 -1.26 -2.42 -12.13
C TYR A 188 -0.66 -3.81 -11.98
N ALA A 189 0.12 -4.28 -12.95
CA ALA A 189 0.84 -5.55 -12.83
C ALA A 189 1.87 -5.48 -11.70
N TYR A 190 2.60 -4.36 -11.58
CA TYR A 190 3.52 -4.09 -10.48
C TYR A 190 2.78 -4.14 -9.13
N LEU A 191 1.68 -3.41 -8.98
CA LEU A 191 0.88 -3.38 -7.75
C LEU A 191 0.38 -4.77 -7.36
N LYS A 192 -0.13 -5.54 -8.33
CA LYS A 192 -0.62 -6.90 -8.10
C LYS A 192 0.47 -7.79 -7.49
N ILE A 193 1.68 -7.78 -8.07
CA ILE A 193 2.79 -8.59 -7.58
C ILE A 193 3.28 -8.09 -6.22
N ALA A 194 3.32 -6.77 -6.02
CA ALA A 194 3.67 -6.17 -4.75
C ALA A 194 2.69 -6.55 -3.63
N GLU A 195 1.38 -6.56 -3.92
CA GLU A 195 0.33 -7.04 -3.00
C GLU A 195 0.50 -8.54 -2.70
N GLU A 196 0.80 -9.37 -3.71
CA GLU A 196 1.03 -10.82 -3.54
C GLU A 196 2.26 -11.14 -2.70
N THR A 197 3.31 -10.32 -2.80
CA THR A 197 4.55 -10.49 -2.02
C THR A 197 4.49 -9.84 -0.65
N GLY A 198 3.51 -8.95 -0.41
CA GLY A 198 3.37 -8.17 0.82
C GLY A 198 4.49 -7.13 1.01
N ASN A 199 5.23 -6.78 -0.05
CA ASN A 199 6.29 -5.78 0.02
C ASN A 199 5.71 -4.37 0.11
N LYS A 200 5.72 -3.80 1.30
CA LYS A 200 5.16 -2.47 1.56
C LYS A 200 5.80 -1.36 0.71
N SER A 201 7.10 -1.42 0.46
CA SER A 201 7.82 -0.44 -0.37
C SER A 201 7.35 -0.51 -1.82
N ASP A 202 7.27 -1.72 -2.38
CA ASP A 202 6.80 -1.93 -3.75
C ASP A 202 5.32 -1.51 -3.89
N ILE A 203 4.48 -1.82 -2.90
CA ILE A 203 3.08 -1.38 -2.88
C ILE A 203 3.00 0.14 -2.90
N ALA A 204 3.78 0.83 -2.06
CA ALA A 204 3.80 2.29 -2.03
C ALA A 204 4.26 2.87 -3.37
N THR A 205 5.33 2.31 -3.95
CA THR A 205 5.87 2.74 -5.24
C THR A 205 4.87 2.52 -6.38
N ALA A 206 4.30 1.32 -6.50
CA ALA A 206 3.32 1.01 -7.53
C ALA A 206 2.05 1.88 -7.41
N THR A 207 1.59 2.10 -6.17
CA THR A 207 0.43 2.94 -5.88
C THR A 207 0.70 4.41 -6.22
N SER A 208 1.90 4.92 -5.93
CA SER A 208 2.28 6.29 -6.30
C SER A 208 2.40 6.46 -7.81
N THR A 209 2.98 5.48 -8.52
CA THR A 209 3.04 5.48 -9.98
C THR A 209 1.64 5.57 -10.60
N LEU A 210 0.69 4.78 -10.08
CA LEU A 210 -0.71 4.89 -10.51
C LEU A 210 -1.29 6.28 -10.25
N ALA A 211 -1.02 6.89 -9.07
CA ALA A 211 -1.47 8.24 -8.77
C ALA A 211 -0.97 9.26 -9.80
N TYR A 212 0.33 9.20 -10.15
CA TYR A 212 0.92 10.08 -11.16
C TYR A 212 0.33 9.82 -12.56
N ASN A 213 0.13 8.57 -12.94
CA ASN A 213 -0.48 8.22 -14.23
C ASN A 213 -1.90 8.78 -14.33
N TYR A 214 -2.72 8.65 -13.28
CA TYR A 214 -4.05 9.24 -13.24
C TYR A 214 -4.03 10.77 -13.29
N LEU A 215 -3.06 11.38 -12.63
CA LEU A 215 -2.87 12.82 -12.67
C LEU A 215 -2.48 13.31 -14.08
N ALA A 216 -1.57 12.58 -14.75
CA ALA A 216 -1.18 12.88 -16.13
C ALA A 216 -2.38 12.81 -17.10
N LEU A 217 -3.36 11.99 -16.78
CA LEU A 217 -4.61 11.85 -17.53
C LEU A 217 -5.72 12.84 -17.11
N GLY A 218 -5.44 13.71 -16.13
CA GLY A 218 -6.40 14.66 -15.60
C GLY A 218 -7.46 14.04 -14.69
N ASN A 219 -7.33 12.76 -14.32
CA ASN A 219 -8.24 12.12 -13.37
C ASN A 219 -7.81 12.39 -11.93
N ASN A 220 -8.06 13.61 -11.49
CA ASN A 220 -7.68 14.10 -10.17
C ASN A 220 -8.32 13.30 -9.01
N THR A 221 -9.51 12.73 -9.23
CA THR A 221 -10.21 11.94 -8.19
C THR A 221 -9.47 10.65 -7.87
N GLU A 222 -9.12 9.87 -8.88
CA GLU A 222 -8.34 8.63 -8.66
C GLU A 222 -6.92 8.95 -8.21
N ALA A 223 -6.28 9.99 -8.73
CA ALA A 223 -4.97 10.44 -8.29
C ALA A 223 -4.96 10.74 -6.76
N LEU A 224 -5.92 11.52 -6.28
CA LEU A 224 -6.09 11.81 -4.84
C LEU A 224 -6.31 10.55 -4.00
N LYS A 225 -7.11 9.61 -4.49
CA LYS A 225 -7.36 8.34 -3.81
C LYS A 225 -6.04 7.57 -3.62
N TYR A 226 -5.26 7.40 -4.67
CA TYR A 226 -3.99 6.67 -4.61
C TYR A 226 -2.94 7.41 -3.79
N PHE A 227 -2.78 8.74 -3.94
CA PHE A 227 -1.86 9.50 -3.10
C PHE A 227 -2.19 9.42 -1.61
N LYS A 228 -3.47 9.47 -1.24
CA LYS A 228 -3.90 9.30 0.16
C LYS A 228 -3.61 7.90 0.69
N GLN A 229 -3.74 6.87 -0.14
CA GLN A 229 -3.35 5.50 0.22
C GLN A 229 -1.84 5.40 0.49
N VAL A 230 -1.02 5.99 -0.38
CA VAL A 230 0.44 6.03 -0.17
C VAL A 230 0.78 6.81 1.09
N LEU A 231 0.20 8.01 1.28
CA LEU A 231 0.43 8.82 2.47
C LEU A 231 0.11 8.06 3.76
N GLN A 232 -0.95 7.27 3.76
CA GLN A 232 -1.29 6.43 4.91
C GLN A 232 -0.20 5.38 5.17
N GLY A 233 0.27 4.69 4.14
CA GLY A 233 1.33 3.69 4.26
C GLY A 233 2.67 4.26 4.74
N VAL A 234 3.08 5.42 4.18
CA VAL A 234 4.36 6.06 4.58
C VAL A 234 4.31 6.65 5.99
N LYS A 235 3.12 7.07 6.47
CA LYS A 235 2.94 7.48 7.88
C LYS A 235 3.20 6.31 8.84
N GLU A 236 2.75 5.11 8.49
CA GLU A 236 3.03 3.90 9.26
C GLU A 236 4.53 3.54 9.25
N GLY A 237 5.21 3.79 8.13
CA GLY A 237 6.65 3.59 7.98
C GLY A 237 7.52 4.63 8.66
N GLY A 238 6.96 5.80 9.01
CA GLY A 238 7.66 6.88 9.71
C GLY A 238 8.67 7.67 8.86
N ASN A 239 8.68 7.50 7.53
CA ASN A 239 9.57 8.25 6.63
C ASN A 239 9.07 9.68 6.46
N LYS A 240 9.68 10.61 7.22
CA LYS A 240 9.28 12.02 7.25
C LYS A 240 9.38 12.72 5.90
N ILE A 241 10.40 12.41 5.09
CA ILE A 241 10.55 13.01 3.76
C ILE A 241 9.39 12.60 2.87
N GLU A 242 9.07 11.30 2.79
CA GLU A 242 7.95 10.83 1.99
C GLU A 242 6.62 11.39 2.50
N ILE A 243 6.44 11.50 3.82
CA ILE A 243 5.25 12.13 4.40
C ILE A 243 5.11 13.57 3.90
N ALA A 244 6.19 14.36 3.89
CA ALA A 244 6.16 15.72 3.38
C ALA A 244 5.85 15.75 1.88
N VAL A 245 6.52 14.92 1.08
CA VAL A 245 6.34 14.83 -0.38
C VAL A 245 4.88 14.48 -0.72
N TYR A 246 4.30 13.43 -0.15
CA TYR A 246 2.93 13.06 -0.50
C TYR A 246 1.88 14.05 0.03
N ASN A 247 2.16 14.80 1.09
CA ASN A 247 1.31 15.93 1.46
C ASN A 247 1.38 17.05 0.41
N ILE A 248 2.57 17.34 -0.18
CA ILE A 248 2.72 18.30 -1.28
C ILE A 248 1.93 17.83 -2.50
N GLU A 249 2.08 16.55 -2.92
CA GLU A 249 1.39 16.00 -4.08
C GLU A 249 -0.14 16.12 -3.94
N ILE A 250 -0.68 15.78 -2.78
CA ILE A 250 -2.11 15.93 -2.50
C ILE A 250 -2.54 17.39 -2.54
N ALA A 251 -1.72 18.30 -2.00
CA ALA A 251 -1.99 19.73 -2.01
C ALA A 251 -1.97 20.31 -3.44
N ASP A 252 -1.04 19.87 -4.29
CA ASP A 252 -0.94 20.26 -5.70
C ASP A 252 -2.20 19.83 -6.47
N VAL A 253 -2.69 18.60 -6.24
CA VAL A 253 -3.95 18.14 -6.84
C VAL A 253 -5.13 18.98 -6.36
N TYR A 254 -5.23 19.28 -5.06
CA TYR A 254 -6.27 20.15 -4.54
C TYR A 254 -6.18 21.57 -5.10
N THR A 255 -4.97 22.08 -5.33
CA THR A 255 -4.76 23.36 -6.00
C THR A 255 -5.31 23.33 -7.44
N THR A 256 -5.03 22.26 -8.16
CA THR A 256 -5.48 22.06 -9.56
C THR A 256 -7.01 22.00 -9.67
N ILE A 257 -7.70 21.38 -8.71
CA ILE A 257 -9.17 21.31 -8.70
C ILE A 257 -9.84 22.53 -8.06
N GLY A 258 -9.07 23.52 -7.60
CA GLY A 258 -9.56 24.77 -7.00
C GLY A 258 -10.00 24.65 -5.53
N ASN A 259 -9.72 23.54 -4.85
CA ASN A 259 -9.99 23.40 -3.41
C ASN A 259 -8.82 23.94 -2.58
N PHE A 260 -8.69 25.26 -2.54
CA PHE A 260 -7.56 25.94 -1.93
C PHE A 260 -7.47 25.76 -0.41
N SER A 261 -8.59 25.54 0.27
CA SER A 261 -8.61 25.29 1.72
C SER A 261 -7.89 23.98 2.06
N GLU A 262 -8.24 22.90 1.37
CA GLU A 262 -7.59 21.60 1.53
C GLU A 262 -6.14 21.65 1.09
N ALA A 263 -5.83 22.32 -0.04
CA ALA A 263 -4.46 22.52 -0.50
C ALA A 263 -3.59 23.14 0.58
N MET A 264 -4.00 24.25 1.17
CA MET A 264 -3.28 24.94 2.24
C MET A 264 -3.12 24.09 3.50
N SER A 265 -4.12 23.28 3.84
CA SER A 265 -4.04 22.34 4.97
C SER A 265 -2.93 21.31 4.77
N TYR A 266 -2.87 20.69 3.58
CA TYR A 266 -1.85 19.71 3.25
C TYR A 266 -0.45 20.34 3.12
N TYR A 267 -0.30 21.55 2.52
CA TYR A 267 0.97 22.27 2.53
C TYR A 267 1.43 22.61 3.95
N SER A 268 0.52 23.03 4.84
CA SER A 268 0.85 23.30 6.23
C SER A 268 1.36 22.03 6.95
N ALA A 269 0.71 20.90 6.71
CA ALA A 269 1.16 19.61 7.24
C ALA A 269 2.56 19.23 6.70
N ALA A 270 2.78 19.42 5.39
CA ALA A 270 4.09 19.20 4.76
C ALA A 270 5.17 20.12 5.36
N LEU A 271 4.86 21.42 5.54
CA LEU A 271 5.79 22.41 6.07
C LEU A 271 6.19 22.12 7.51
N SER A 272 5.27 21.64 8.33
CA SER A 272 5.56 21.20 9.70
C SER A 272 6.62 20.10 9.71
N VAL A 273 6.46 19.08 8.85
CA VAL A 273 7.40 17.97 8.73
C VAL A 273 8.74 18.43 8.12
N ALA A 274 8.69 19.25 7.07
CA ALA A 274 9.88 19.76 6.40
C ALA A 274 10.76 20.63 7.31
N ASN A 275 10.16 21.44 8.17
CA ASN A 275 10.88 22.22 9.17
C ASN A 275 11.55 21.34 10.25
N GLU A 276 10.90 20.23 10.63
CA GLU A 276 11.48 19.29 11.59
C GLU A 276 12.73 18.60 11.03
N ILE A 277 12.69 18.18 9.76
CA ILE A 277 13.83 17.54 9.09
C ILE A 277 14.84 18.55 8.54
N LYS A 278 14.52 19.86 8.51
CA LYS A 278 15.32 20.95 7.97
C LYS A 278 15.74 20.76 6.50
N ASP A 279 14.85 20.18 5.70
CA ASP A 279 15.10 19.95 4.28
C ASP A 279 14.74 21.20 3.46
N GLY A 280 15.77 21.92 3.03
CA GLY A 280 15.62 23.18 2.28
C GLY A 280 14.94 23.00 0.92
N LYS A 281 15.12 21.83 0.27
CA LYS A 281 14.46 21.53 -1.01
C LYS A 281 12.97 21.37 -0.81
N VAL A 282 12.58 20.52 0.14
CA VAL A 282 11.15 20.27 0.44
C VAL A 282 10.45 21.56 0.88
N ILE A 283 11.12 22.40 1.68
CA ILE A 283 10.60 23.73 2.05
C ILE A 283 10.39 24.62 0.82
N ALA A 284 11.32 24.60 -0.14
CA ALA A 284 11.18 25.38 -1.38
C ALA A 284 10.01 24.86 -2.24
N ASP A 285 9.86 23.55 -2.38
CA ASP A 285 8.73 22.94 -3.10
C ASP A 285 7.38 23.34 -2.47
N ILE A 286 7.28 23.35 -1.14
CA ILE A 286 6.07 23.77 -0.43
C ILE A 286 5.77 25.26 -0.70
N HIS A 287 6.74 26.15 -0.57
CA HIS A 287 6.53 27.57 -0.84
C HIS A 287 6.19 27.83 -2.30
N HIS A 288 6.74 27.07 -3.23
CA HIS A 288 6.36 27.10 -4.63
C HIS A 288 4.86 26.74 -4.78
N GLY A 289 4.40 25.63 -4.21
CA GLY A 289 3.00 25.21 -4.25
C GLY A 289 2.04 26.22 -3.58
N ILE A 290 2.41 26.76 -2.42
CA ILE A 290 1.65 27.83 -1.75
C ILE A 290 1.56 29.06 -2.66
N GLY A 291 2.65 29.41 -3.36
CA GLY A 291 2.65 30.46 -4.37
C GLY A 291 1.63 30.22 -5.47
N ASN A 292 1.54 28.98 -5.95
CA ASN A 292 0.56 28.57 -6.96
C ASN A 292 -0.89 28.70 -6.44
N VAL A 293 -1.15 28.34 -5.18
CA VAL A 293 -2.48 28.57 -4.57
C VAL A 293 -2.83 30.05 -4.60
N TYR A 294 -1.91 30.93 -4.15
CA TYR A 294 -2.18 32.36 -4.14
C TYR A 294 -2.30 32.94 -5.56
N GLN A 295 -1.53 32.46 -6.51
CA GLN A 295 -1.69 32.85 -7.92
C GLN A 295 -3.07 32.47 -8.45
N ALA A 296 -3.54 31.25 -8.20
CA ALA A 296 -4.85 30.78 -8.62
C ALA A 296 -6.01 31.56 -7.95
N GLN A 297 -5.78 32.07 -6.74
CA GLN A 297 -6.71 32.98 -6.03
C GLN A 297 -6.64 34.42 -6.53
N GLY A 298 -5.71 34.76 -7.43
CA GLY A 298 -5.47 36.13 -7.89
C GLY A 298 -4.70 37.01 -6.90
N ASN A 299 -4.18 36.43 -5.81
CA ASN A 299 -3.37 37.15 -4.83
C ASN A 299 -1.89 37.15 -5.24
N TYR A 300 -1.61 37.88 -6.30
CA TYR A 300 -0.26 37.90 -6.93
C TYR A 300 0.85 38.41 -6.01
N LYS A 301 0.52 39.23 -5.01
CA LYS A 301 1.52 39.73 -4.05
C LYS A 301 2.03 38.62 -3.14
N GLU A 302 1.13 37.85 -2.56
CA GLU A 302 1.50 36.70 -1.73
C GLU A 302 2.09 35.56 -2.56
N ALA A 303 1.62 35.36 -3.81
CA ALA A 303 2.23 34.43 -4.75
C ALA A 303 3.73 34.74 -4.97
N LEU A 304 4.05 35.97 -5.36
CA LEU A 304 5.44 36.38 -5.58
C LEU A 304 6.30 36.29 -4.31
N LYS A 305 5.74 36.59 -3.14
CA LYS A 305 6.48 36.43 -1.88
C LYS A 305 6.90 34.98 -1.63
N ASN A 306 5.99 34.04 -1.85
CA ASN A 306 6.27 32.63 -1.69
C ASN A 306 7.21 32.12 -2.79
N TYR A 307 7.06 32.58 -4.01
CA TYR A 307 7.96 32.26 -5.11
C TYR A 307 9.41 32.71 -4.86
N LEU A 308 9.63 33.88 -4.22
CA LEU A 308 10.95 34.33 -3.86
C LEU A 308 11.62 33.44 -2.79
N ILE A 309 10.82 32.90 -1.85
CA ILE A 309 11.33 31.92 -0.88
C ILE A 309 11.73 30.64 -1.59
N ALA A 310 10.88 30.15 -2.49
CA ALA A 310 11.15 28.97 -3.29
C ALA A 310 12.39 29.15 -4.19
N GLU A 311 12.53 30.31 -4.82
CA GLU A 311 13.69 30.66 -5.65
C GLU A 311 15.00 30.54 -4.87
N ALA A 312 15.05 31.16 -3.67
CA ALA A 312 16.22 31.10 -2.81
C ALA A 312 16.57 29.65 -2.42
N GLY A 313 15.57 28.85 -2.09
CA GLY A 313 15.74 27.43 -1.79
C GLY A 313 16.28 26.64 -2.97
N PHE A 314 15.64 26.72 -4.14
CA PHE A 314 16.07 25.99 -5.34
C PHE A 314 17.47 26.39 -5.81
N LYS A 315 17.83 27.65 -5.69
CA LYS A 315 19.20 28.12 -5.97
C LYS A 315 20.23 27.51 -5.02
N SER A 316 19.90 27.40 -3.73
CA SER A 316 20.80 26.84 -2.72
C SER A 316 21.14 25.37 -2.97
N VAL A 317 20.19 24.60 -3.48
CA VAL A 317 20.33 23.17 -3.79
C VAL A 317 20.60 22.89 -5.27
N ARG A 318 20.73 23.93 -6.10
CA ARG A 318 21.03 23.89 -7.54
C ARG A 318 19.97 23.13 -8.37
N GLU A 319 18.71 23.19 -7.97
CA GLU A 319 17.57 22.54 -8.65
C GLU A 319 17.13 23.36 -9.88
N LYS A 320 17.84 23.18 -10.98
CA LYS A 320 17.64 23.97 -12.21
C LYS A 320 16.26 23.79 -12.84
N GLN A 321 15.70 22.58 -12.78
CA GLN A 321 14.42 22.29 -13.42
C GLN A 321 13.27 22.97 -12.68
N GLN A 322 13.22 22.86 -11.36
CA GLN A 322 12.23 23.52 -10.52
C GLN A 322 12.35 25.05 -10.65
N LEU A 323 13.58 25.54 -10.73
CA LEU A 323 13.84 26.96 -10.94
C LEU A 323 13.35 27.46 -12.30
N ALA A 324 13.48 26.65 -13.36
CA ALA A 324 12.95 26.99 -14.69
C ALA A 324 11.42 27.11 -14.68
N GLY A 325 10.72 26.14 -14.07
CA GLY A 325 9.26 26.18 -13.89
C GLY A 325 8.81 27.38 -13.06
N LEU A 326 9.46 27.62 -11.93
CA LEU A 326 9.19 28.76 -11.06
C LEU A 326 9.32 30.10 -11.81
N TYR A 327 10.37 30.26 -12.62
CA TYR A 327 10.55 31.46 -13.43
C TYR A 327 9.45 31.61 -14.49
N THR A 328 8.97 30.53 -15.08
CA THR A 328 7.81 30.58 -15.96
C THR A 328 6.58 31.10 -15.22
N GLU A 329 6.28 30.61 -14.05
CA GLU A 329 5.12 31.03 -13.24
C GLU A 329 5.26 32.50 -12.78
N MET A 330 6.46 32.91 -12.35
CA MET A 330 6.73 34.33 -12.05
C MET A 330 6.52 35.20 -13.28
N GLY A 331 6.97 34.75 -14.47
CA GLY A 331 6.74 35.44 -15.73
C GLY A 331 5.24 35.61 -16.02
N MET A 332 4.44 34.57 -15.81
CA MET A 332 2.99 34.64 -15.97
C MET A 332 2.33 35.65 -15.00
N VAL A 333 2.76 35.62 -13.74
CA VAL A 333 2.28 36.57 -12.74
C VAL A 333 2.65 38.02 -13.12
N TYR A 334 3.86 38.28 -13.55
CA TYR A 334 4.28 39.62 -13.99
C TYR A 334 3.56 40.06 -15.27
N THR A 335 3.26 39.15 -16.17
CA THR A 335 2.40 39.41 -17.36
C THR A 335 1.03 39.89 -16.92
N THR A 336 0.37 39.18 -15.98
CA THR A 336 -0.95 39.53 -15.46
C THR A 336 -0.93 40.89 -14.75
N LEU A 337 0.17 41.20 -14.06
CA LEU A 337 0.40 42.50 -13.42
C LEU A 337 0.78 43.60 -14.41
N LYS A 338 0.82 43.33 -15.73
CA LYS A 338 1.23 44.22 -16.82
C LYS A 338 2.66 44.73 -16.69
N LYS A 339 3.52 44.01 -15.99
CA LYS A 339 4.96 44.31 -15.84
C LYS A 339 5.77 43.51 -16.86
N TYR A 340 5.58 43.84 -18.13
CA TYR A 340 6.02 43.04 -19.28
C TYR A 340 7.53 42.87 -19.36
N ASP A 341 8.32 43.87 -18.99
CA ASP A 341 9.80 43.78 -18.98
C ASP A 341 10.28 42.74 -17.95
N GLN A 342 9.67 42.74 -16.77
CA GLN A 342 9.96 41.74 -15.73
C GLN A 342 9.51 40.35 -16.19
N ALA A 343 8.35 40.25 -16.77
CA ALA A 343 7.84 38.99 -17.33
C ALA A 343 8.82 38.42 -18.36
N ARG A 344 9.25 39.24 -19.31
CA ARG A 344 10.18 38.81 -20.37
C ARG A 344 11.52 38.36 -19.81
N LYS A 345 12.05 39.08 -18.79
CA LYS A 345 13.25 38.63 -18.10
C LYS A 345 13.10 37.23 -17.51
N PHE A 346 12.03 36.97 -16.75
CA PHE A 346 11.81 35.67 -16.13
C PHE A 346 11.62 34.57 -17.16
N PHE A 347 10.91 34.83 -18.25
CA PHE A 347 10.81 33.85 -19.35
C PHE A 347 12.15 33.56 -20.03
N ASN A 348 13.01 34.58 -20.21
CA ASN A 348 14.36 34.37 -20.74
C ASN A 348 15.24 33.53 -19.79
N ASP A 349 15.18 33.81 -18.49
CA ASP A 349 15.88 33.04 -17.47
C ASP A 349 15.39 31.58 -17.41
N SER A 350 14.06 31.36 -17.50
CA SER A 350 13.45 30.05 -17.62
C SER A 350 13.94 29.28 -18.84
N LYS A 351 13.90 29.94 -20.02
CA LYS A 351 14.37 29.37 -21.27
C LYS A 351 15.81 28.88 -21.20
N ALA A 352 16.71 29.74 -20.70
CA ALA A 352 18.12 29.39 -20.56
C ALA A 352 18.35 28.15 -19.68
N LEU A 353 17.55 28.00 -18.63
CA LEU A 353 17.60 26.80 -17.77
C LEU A 353 17.09 25.56 -18.51
N TYR A 354 15.93 25.61 -19.17
CA TYR A 354 15.42 24.47 -19.93
C TYR A 354 16.36 24.04 -21.06
N GLU A 355 16.97 25.00 -21.76
CA GLU A 355 17.97 24.71 -22.80
C GLU A 355 19.21 24.03 -22.21
N SER A 356 19.69 24.50 -21.03
CA SER A 356 20.82 23.88 -20.34
C SER A 356 20.54 22.43 -19.89
N LEU A 357 19.26 22.06 -19.73
CA LEU A 357 18.82 20.73 -19.32
C LEU A 357 18.48 19.82 -20.51
N ASN A 358 18.50 20.36 -21.73
CA ASN A 358 18.02 19.67 -22.96
C ASN A 358 16.61 19.05 -22.81
N ASN A 359 15.74 19.65 -21.98
CA ASN A 359 14.41 19.15 -21.65
C ASN A 359 13.31 19.94 -22.39
N LYS A 360 13.14 19.68 -23.68
CA LYS A 360 12.13 20.36 -24.50
C LYS A 360 10.68 19.98 -24.15
N LEU A 361 10.46 18.79 -23.61
CA LEU A 361 9.13 18.31 -23.27
C LEU A 361 8.54 18.99 -22.04
N ALA A 362 9.38 19.57 -21.18
CA ALA A 362 8.94 20.31 -19.98
C ALA A 362 8.65 21.80 -20.27
N MET A 363 8.63 22.22 -21.52
CA MET A 363 8.44 23.63 -21.91
C MET A 363 6.99 23.97 -22.27
N ASP A 364 6.01 23.13 -22.01
CA ASP A 364 4.60 23.41 -22.32
C ASP A 364 4.10 24.66 -21.56
N ASP A 365 4.29 24.73 -20.25
CA ASP A 365 3.91 25.89 -19.44
C ASP A 365 4.68 27.16 -19.85
N TYR A 366 5.95 27.01 -20.24
CA TYR A 366 6.77 28.10 -20.77
C TYR A 366 6.15 28.70 -22.05
N TYR A 367 5.79 27.87 -23.03
CA TYR A 367 5.18 28.37 -24.26
C TYR A 367 3.76 28.93 -24.03
N SER A 368 2.98 28.34 -23.13
CA SER A 368 1.70 28.89 -22.69
C SER A 368 1.85 30.26 -22.03
N GLY A 369 2.90 30.44 -21.20
CA GLY A 369 3.22 31.71 -20.58
C GLY A 369 3.70 32.78 -21.57
N LEU A 370 4.53 32.41 -22.56
CA LEU A 370 4.94 33.32 -23.63
C LEU A 370 3.77 33.74 -24.50
N GLU A 371 2.88 32.80 -24.88
CA GLU A 371 1.64 33.12 -25.59
C GLU A 371 0.84 34.20 -24.85
N LEU A 372 0.71 34.04 -23.51
CA LEU A 372 0.02 35.05 -22.67
C LEU A 372 0.72 36.40 -22.75
N LEU A 373 2.06 36.44 -22.62
CA LEU A 373 2.85 37.67 -22.66
C LEU A 373 2.77 38.32 -24.04
N ASP A 374 2.97 37.57 -25.09
CA ASP A 374 2.99 38.07 -26.46
C ASP A 374 1.58 38.56 -26.89
N SER A 375 0.53 37.85 -26.46
CA SER A 375 -0.85 38.33 -26.64
C SER A 375 -1.10 39.65 -25.89
N ALA A 376 -0.65 39.76 -24.64
CA ALA A 376 -0.82 40.94 -23.80
C ALA A 376 -0.03 42.17 -24.32
N THR A 377 1.05 41.94 -25.07
CA THR A 377 1.87 42.98 -25.69
C THR A 377 1.53 43.27 -27.14
N GLY A 378 0.53 42.59 -27.74
CA GLY A 378 0.10 42.74 -29.13
C GLY A 378 0.97 42.03 -30.16
N ASN A 379 1.92 41.21 -29.76
CA ASN A 379 2.72 40.39 -30.63
C ASN A 379 2.00 39.11 -31.06
N TRP A 380 0.91 39.27 -31.83
CA TRP A 380 0.05 38.16 -32.24
C TRP A 380 0.76 37.08 -33.03
N LYS A 381 1.81 37.44 -33.79
CA LYS A 381 2.62 36.48 -34.52
C LYS A 381 3.43 35.59 -33.60
N GLY A 382 4.03 36.17 -32.56
CA GLY A 382 4.73 35.44 -31.53
C GLY A 382 3.79 34.52 -30.74
N ALA A 383 2.68 35.08 -30.28
CA ALA A 383 1.65 34.32 -29.56
C ALA A 383 1.16 33.10 -30.33
N TYR A 384 0.91 33.24 -31.68
CA TYR A 384 0.53 32.10 -32.52
C TYR A 384 1.64 31.03 -32.61
N GLN A 385 2.90 31.46 -32.71
CA GLN A 385 4.02 30.51 -32.75
C GLN A 385 4.19 29.76 -31.46
N ASP A 386 4.06 30.46 -30.35
CA ASP A 386 4.15 29.86 -28.99
C ASP A 386 3.00 28.92 -28.73
N HIS A 387 1.77 29.31 -29.12
CA HIS A 387 0.60 28.43 -29.08
C HIS A 387 0.82 27.13 -29.88
N LYS A 388 1.40 27.24 -31.07
CA LYS A 388 1.71 26.05 -31.86
C LYS A 388 2.70 25.11 -31.20
N GLN A 389 3.74 25.66 -30.54
CA GLN A 389 4.68 24.87 -29.76
C GLN A 389 4.01 24.21 -28.55
N TYR A 390 3.21 24.99 -27.81
CA TYR A 390 2.41 24.48 -26.70
C TYR A 390 1.53 23.29 -27.12
N ILE A 391 0.75 23.45 -28.20
CA ILE A 391 -0.13 22.38 -28.73
C ILE A 391 0.69 21.16 -29.16
N ALA A 392 1.81 21.34 -29.85
CA ALA A 392 2.66 20.23 -30.29
C ALA A 392 3.21 19.39 -29.13
N ILE A 393 3.59 20.04 -28.03
CA ILE A 393 4.06 19.36 -26.82
C ILE A 393 2.88 18.69 -26.09
N ARG A 394 1.74 19.40 -25.94
CA ARG A 394 0.54 18.89 -25.28
C ARG A 394 -0.04 17.67 -25.99
N ASP A 395 -0.22 17.75 -27.30
CA ASP A 395 -0.87 16.69 -28.09
C ASP A 395 0.01 15.43 -28.19
N SER A 396 1.32 15.56 -28.07
CA SER A 396 2.23 14.41 -27.93
C SER A 396 2.00 13.63 -26.64
N SER A 397 1.30 14.22 -25.66
CA SER A 397 1.13 13.67 -24.32
C SER A 397 -0.32 13.30 -23.99
N PHE A 398 -1.31 13.71 -24.79
CA PHE A 398 -2.72 13.52 -24.47
C PHE A 398 -3.52 13.04 -25.69
N ASN A 399 -4.02 11.80 -25.61
CA ASN A 399 -4.89 11.22 -26.64
C ASN A 399 -6.15 10.61 -25.96
N LYS A 400 -7.35 10.88 -26.51
CA LYS A 400 -8.63 10.26 -26.06
C LYS A 400 -8.57 8.73 -26.07
N GLU A 401 -7.79 8.14 -26.96
CA GLU A 401 -7.56 6.71 -27.03
C GLU A 401 -6.80 6.20 -25.78
N THR A 402 -5.84 6.98 -25.29
CA THR A 402 -5.10 6.70 -24.06
C THR A 402 -6.03 6.62 -22.84
N LEU A 403 -6.99 7.56 -22.71
CA LEU A 403 -7.97 7.53 -21.64
C LEU A 403 -8.88 6.29 -21.73
N LYS A 404 -9.29 5.88 -22.94
CA LYS A 404 -10.08 4.66 -23.15
C LYS A 404 -9.30 3.40 -22.77
N LYS A 405 -8.03 3.30 -23.15
CA LYS A 405 -7.14 2.18 -22.78
C LYS A 405 -6.94 2.10 -21.27
N LEU A 406 -6.82 3.25 -20.58
CA LEU A 406 -6.73 3.32 -19.13
C LEU A 406 -7.95 2.72 -18.44
N VAL A 407 -9.16 3.16 -18.83
CA VAL A 407 -10.41 2.64 -18.25
C VAL A 407 -10.49 1.13 -18.45
N VAL A 408 -10.08 0.62 -19.61
CA VAL A 408 -10.03 -0.82 -19.90
C VAL A 408 -9.01 -1.52 -18.97
N SER A 409 -7.81 -0.96 -18.80
CA SER A 409 -6.80 -1.54 -17.91
C SER A 409 -7.24 -1.56 -16.46
N GLN A 410 -7.89 -0.50 -15.98
CA GLN A 410 -8.46 -0.46 -14.63
C GLN A 410 -9.55 -1.51 -14.46
N MET A 411 -10.49 -1.59 -15.42
CA MET A 411 -11.54 -2.60 -15.38
C MET A 411 -10.98 -4.04 -15.44
N GLN A 412 -9.94 -4.27 -16.25
CA GLN A 412 -9.27 -5.57 -16.28
C GLN A 412 -8.64 -5.94 -14.94
N TYR A 413 -7.87 -5.03 -14.36
CA TYR A 413 -7.28 -5.26 -13.04
C TYR A 413 -8.32 -5.55 -11.96
N GLU A 414 -9.38 -4.72 -11.89
CA GLU A 414 -10.47 -4.93 -10.91
C GLU A 414 -11.22 -6.25 -11.13
N ASN A 415 -11.44 -6.64 -12.40
CA ASN A 415 -12.06 -7.91 -12.75
C ASN A 415 -11.16 -9.09 -12.40
N GLU A 416 -9.85 -9.03 -12.78
CA GLU A 416 -8.90 -10.08 -12.40
C GLU A 416 -8.79 -10.23 -10.87
N LYS A 417 -8.79 -9.12 -10.14
CA LYS A 417 -8.78 -9.13 -8.67
C LYS A 417 -10.06 -9.79 -8.11
N LYS A 418 -11.23 -9.48 -8.68
CA LYS A 418 -12.50 -10.13 -8.32
C LYS A 418 -12.51 -11.62 -8.68
N GLU A 419 -12.06 -11.97 -9.89
CA GLU A 419 -11.96 -13.36 -10.33
C GLU A 419 -10.99 -14.16 -9.47
N ALA A 420 -9.82 -13.58 -9.09
CA ALA A 420 -8.88 -14.22 -8.20
C ALA A 420 -9.49 -14.49 -6.81
N ILE A 421 -10.25 -13.52 -6.29
CA ILE A 421 -10.98 -13.70 -5.02
C ILE A 421 -12.02 -14.79 -5.14
N VAL A 422 -12.85 -14.76 -6.20
CA VAL A 422 -13.88 -15.78 -6.46
C VAL A 422 -13.26 -17.16 -6.66
N LYS A 423 -12.15 -17.23 -7.40
CA LYS A 423 -11.42 -18.49 -7.63
C LYS A 423 -10.84 -19.03 -6.32
N ALA A 424 -10.22 -18.17 -5.51
CA ALA A 424 -9.69 -18.56 -4.20
C ALA A 424 -10.80 -19.03 -3.25
N GLU A 425 -11.98 -18.39 -3.30
CA GLU A 425 -13.15 -18.83 -2.55
C GLU A 425 -13.71 -20.17 -3.08
N GLN A 426 -13.73 -20.33 -4.41
CA GLN A 426 -14.19 -21.58 -5.02
C GLN A 426 -13.21 -22.72 -4.71
N GLU A 427 -11.91 -22.52 -4.84
CA GLU A 427 -10.89 -23.51 -4.44
C GLU A 427 -11.04 -23.92 -2.97
N LYS A 428 -11.28 -22.96 -2.08
CA LYS A 428 -11.59 -23.24 -0.66
C LYS A 428 -12.86 -24.08 -0.50
N LYS A 429 -13.89 -23.77 -1.29
CA LYS A 429 -15.14 -24.57 -1.29
C LYS A 429 -14.89 -25.97 -1.82
N ASP A 430 -14.13 -26.09 -2.91
CA ASP A 430 -13.82 -27.38 -3.53
C ASP A 430 -12.94 -28.26 -2.64
N VAL A 431 -11.92 -27.68 -1.99
CA VAL A 431 -11.10 -28.38 -0.99
C VAL A 431 -11.97 -28.87 0.18
N ARG A 432 -12.88 -28.01 0.68
CA ARG A 432 -13.83 -28.40 1.73
C ARG A 432 -14.81 -29.48 1.26
N ALA A 433 -15.28 -29.37 0.01
CA ALA A 433 -16.14 -30.38 -0.59
C ALA A 433 -15.40 -31.70 -0.74
N GLN A 434 -14.17 -31.72 -1.23
CA GLN A 434 -13.34 -32.91 -1.35
C GLN A 434 -13.02 -33.52 0.02
N GLN A 435 -12.71 -32.69 1.02
CA GLN A 435 -12.52 -33.18 2.40
C GLN A 435 -13.80 -33.81 2.94
N LYS A 436 -14.97 -33.21 2.66
CA LYS A 436 -16.29 -33.76 3.04
C LYS A 436 -16.59 -35.10 2.33
N ILE A 437 -16.28 -35.14 1.02
CA ILE A 437 -16.41 -36.38 0.23
C ILE A 437 -15.47 -37.49 0.74
N LYS A 438 -14.20 -37.11 1.03
CA LYS A 438 -13.21 -38.03 1.59
C LYS A 438 -13.61 -38.53 2.97
N LEU A 439 -14.16 -37.65 3.81
CA LEU A 439 -14.71 -38.02 5.10
C LEU A 439 -15.93 -38.94 4.95
N GLN A 440 -16.87 -38.58 4.07
CA GLN A 440 -18.02 -39.45 3.76
C GLN A 440 -17.61 -40.80 3.15
N ARG A 441 -16.59 -40.80 2.28
CA ARG A 441 -16.01 -42.05 1.71
C ARG A 441 -15.40 -42.90 2.81
N ASN A 442 -14.65 -42.30 3.72
CA ASN A 442 -14.05 -43.02 4.86
C ASN A 442 -15.14 -43.54 5.80
N ILE A 443 -16.17 -42.75 6.13
CA ILE A 443 -17.30 -43.15 6.92
C ILE A 443 -18.06 -44.32 6.22
N ARG A 444 -18.30 -44.16 4.91
CA ARG A 444 -18.93 -45.23 4.11
C ARG A 444 -18.11 -46.50 4.05
N ASN A 445 -16.80 -46.36 3.81
CA ASN A 445 -15.88 -47.51 3.77
C ASN A 445 -15.74 -48.18 5.15
N SER A 446 -15.69 -47.36 6.21
CA SER A 446 -15.75 -47.88 7.58
C SER A 446 -17.09 -48.54 7.89
N ALA A 447 -18.19 -47.97 7.39
CA ALA A 447 -19.51 -48.57 7.51
C ALA A 447 -19.60 -49.89 6.74
N PHE A 448 -19.01 -49.99 5.51
CA PHE A 448 -18.91 -51.22 4.77
C PHE A 448 -18.00 -52.25 5.45
N ALA A 449 -16.85 -51.82 6.01
CA ALA A 449 -15.97 -52.69 6.79
C ALA A 449 -16.69 -53.19 8.07
N VAL A 450 -17.41 -52.29 8.76
CA VAL A 450 -18.24 -52.65 9.90
C VAL A 450 -19.40 -53.56 9.46
N LEU A 451 -20.00 -53.27 8.29
CA LEU A 451 -21.07 -54.15 7.73
C LEU A 451 -20.53 -55.51 7.37
N ALA A 452 -19.34 -55.61 6.78
CA ALA A 452 -18.67 -56.89 6.48
C ALA A 452 -18.32 -57.67 7.76
N VAL A 453 -17.83 -56.97 8.79
CA VAL A 453 -17.58 -57.55 10.11
C VAL A 453 -18.89 -57.97 10.78
N VAL A 454 -19.93 -57.10 10.65
CA VAL A 454 -21.27 -57.41 11.19
C VAL A 454 -21.93 -58.59 10.44
N LEU A 455 -21.72 -58.71 9.10
CA LEU A 455 -22.19 -59.86 8.33
C LEU A 455 -21.42 -61.15 8.70
N LEU A 456 -20.11 -61.07 8.87
CA LEU A 456 -19.30 -62.17 9.40
C LEU A 456 -19.69 -62.51 10.84
N PHE A 457 -19.92 -61.49 11.66
CA PHE A 457 -20.38 -61.68 13.02
C PHE A 457 -21.85 -62.11 13.06
N SER A 458 -22.69 -61.63 12.13
CA SER A 458 -24.10 -62.08 11.99
C SER A 458 -24.18 -63.55 11.56
N MET A 459 -23.19 -64.04 10.78
CA MET A 459 -23.09 -65.47 10.46
C MET A 459 -22.71 -66.27 11.70
N VAL A 460 -21.90 -65.71 12.59
CA VAL A 460 -21.58 -66.28 13.89
C VAL A 460 -22.73 -66.05 14.90
N VAL A 461 -23.37 -64.88 14.87
CA VAL A 461 -24.44 -64.47 15.80
C VAL A 461 -25.84 -65.00 15.33
N TYR A 462 -26.01 -65.33 14.03
CA TYR A 462 -27.19 -66.04 13.61
C TYR A 462 -27.36 -67.39 14.39
N ARG A 463 -26.23 -67.88 14.86
CA ARG A 463 -26.20 -68.97 15.86
C ARG A 463 -26.50 -68.54 17.30
N GLN A 464 -26.41 -67.25 17.61
CA GLN A 464 -26.70 -66.67 18.96
C GLN A 464 -27.91 -65.72 18.95
N ARG A 465 -28.78 -65.81 17.98
CA ARG A 465 -29.81 -64.87 17.56
C ARG A 465 -30.86 -64.45 18.61
N ASN A 466 -30.96 -65.07 19.72
CA ASN A 466 -32.02 -64.73 20.69
C ASN A 466 -31.66 -63.74 21.79
N LYS A 467 -30.43 -63.17 21.80
CA LYS A 467 -30.03 -62.29 22.89
C LYS A 467 -29.82 -60.80 22.52
N ILE A 468 -29.63 -60.45 21.23
CA ILE A 468 -29.15 -59.12 20.86
C ILE A 468 -30.23 -58.19 20.25
N ALA A 469 -31.44 -58.66 19.96
CA ALA A 469 -32.53 -57.86 19.34
C ALA A 469 -32.97 -56.64 20.21
N GLY A 470 -32.69 -56.67 21.52
CA GLY A 470 -33.11 -55.60 22.43
C GLY A 470 -32.18 -54.37 22.51
N GLU A 471 -30.89 -54.52 22.15
CA GLU A 471 -29.91 -53.45 22.38
C GLU A 471 -29.82 -52.43 21.22
N LYS A 472 -30.19 -52.83 19.98
CA LYS A 472 -30.11 -51.99 18.82
C LYS A 472 -31.11 -50.81 18.85
N LYS A 473 -32.27 -51.03 19.46
CA LYS A 473 -33.31 -49.97 19.56
C LYS A 473 -32.93 -48.83 20.51
N ARG A 474 -31.94 -49.06 21.38
CA ARG A 474 -31.49 -48.07 22.37
C ARG A 474 -30.44 -47.11 21.84
N SER A 475 -29.64 -47.57 20.84
CA SER A 475 -28.52 -46.74 20.27
C SER A 475 -29.02 -45.65 19.30
N ASP A 476 -30.05 -45.97 18.50
CA ASP A 476 -30.57 -44.99 17.52
C ASP A 476 -31.37 -43.87 18.20
N GLN A 477 -31.96 -44.18 19.36
CA GLN A 477 -32.67 -43.18 20.15
C GLN A 477 -31.71 -42.20 20.86
N LEU A 478 -30.53 -42.68 21.24
CA LEU A 478 -29.47 -41.82 21.89
C LEU A 478 -28.84 -40.81 20.94
N LEU A 479 -28.76 -41.10 19.64
CA LEU A 479 -28.24 -40.15 18.66
C LEU A 479 -29.20 -38.98 18.39
N LEU A 480 -30.49 -39.32 18.28
CA LEU A 480 -31.54 -38.31 18.10
C LEU A 480 -31.68 -37.40 19.32
N ASP A 481 -31.54 -38.00 20.52
CA ASP A 481 -31.58 -37.26 21.76
C ASP A 481 -30.37 -36.32 21.92
N LYS A 482 -29.20 -36.65 21.34
CA LYS A 482 -27.99 -35.82 21.40
C LYS A 482 -28.06 -34.56 20.53
N GLU A 483 -28.65 -34.67 19.35
CA GLU A 483 -28.89 -33.47 18.48
C GLU A 483 -29.97 -32.56 19.08
N LEU A 484 -31.02 -33.15 19.65
CA LEU A 484 -32.04 -32.39 20.36
C LEU A 484 -31.48 -31.69 21.61
N LEU A 485 -30.61 -32.41 22.37
CA LEU A 485 -29.95 -31.83 23.53
C LEU A 485 -29.01 -30.66 23.18
N LEU A 486 -28.26 -30.73 22.08
CA LEU A 486 -27.41 -29.62 21.65
C LEU A 486 -28.26 -28.39 21.28
N ARG A 487 -29.36 -28.55 20.53
CA ARG A 487 -30.29 -27.45 20.28
C ARG A 487 -30.86 -26.85 21.56
N GLU A 488 -31.27 -27.72 22.49
CA GLU A 488 -31.84 -27.29 23.78
C GLU A 488 -30.82 -26.54 24.63
N ILE A 489 -29.55 -26.99 24.65
CA ILE A 489 -28.47 -26.30 25.36
C ILE A 489 -28.29 -24.86 24.80
N HIS A 490 -28.30 -24.70 23.51
CA HIS A 490 -28.12 -23.42 22.88
C HIS A 490 -29.31 -22.47 23.09
N HIS A 491 -30.51 -22.98 23.02
CA HIS A 491 -31.72 -22.23 23.41
C HIS A 491 -31.67 -21.82 24.89
N ARG A 492 -31.15 -22.68 25.75
CA ARG A 492 -30.98 -22.35 27.18
C ARG A 492 -29.86 -21.33 27.39
N VAL A 493 -28.74 -21.42 26.66
CA VAL A 493 -27.69 -20.39 26.75
C VAL A 493 -28.22 -19.02 26.33
N LYS A 494 -28.97 -18.94 25.22
CA LYS A 494 -29.64 -17.70 24.83
C LYS A 494 -30.58 -17.21 25.91
N ASN A 495 -31.48 -18.06 26.40
CA ASN A 495 -32.44 -17.66 27.43
C ASN A 495 -31.75 -17.27 28.74
N ASN A 496 -30.67 -17.96 29.12
CA ASN A 496 -29.88 -17.61 30.30
C ASN A 496 -29.19 -16.25 30.13
N LEU A 497 -28.66 -15.94 28.92
CA LEU A 497 -28.08 -14.62 28.63
C LEU A 497 -29.14 -13.51 28.65
N GLU A 498 -30.36 -13.77 28.15
CA GLU A 498 -31.50 -12.85 28.22
C GLU A 498 -31.93 -12.61 29.67
N VAL A 499 -31.97 -13.66 30.48
CA VAL A 499 -32.28 -13.55 31.92
C VAL A 499 -31.19 -12.74 32.65
N VAL A 500 -29.90 -13.03 32.39
CA VAL A 500 -28.80 -12.27 32.99
C VAL A 500 -28.86 -10.81 32.57
N SER A 501 -29.11 -10.53 31.30
CA SER A 501 -29.28 -9.17 30.80
C SER A 501 -30.44 -8.45 31.46
N SER A 502 -31.58 -9.13 31.62
CA SER A 502 -32.76 -8.58 32.31
C SER A 502 -32.54 -8.33 33.80
N LEU A 503 -31.81 -9.25 34.47
CA LEU A 503 -31.44 -9.08 35.88
C LEU A 503 -30.49 -7.89 36.06
N LEU A 504 -29.53 -7.71 35.17
CA LEU A 504 -28.63 -6.55 35.17
C LEU A 504 -29.43 -5.24 34.95
N ALA A 505 -30.40 -5.25 34.05
CA ALA A 505 -31.29 -4.11 33.81
C ALA A 505 -32.11 -3.75 35.08
N LEU A 506 -32.71 -4.74 35.71
CA LEU A 506 -33.51 -4.55 36.94
C LEU A 506 -32.64 -4.05 38.10
N GLN A 507 -31.44 -4.60 38.27
CA GLN A 507 -30.51 -4.15 39.28
C GLN A 507 -30.02 -2.72 39.00
N SER A 508 -29.70 -2.43 37.76
CA SER A 508 -29.30 -1.06 37.32
C SER A 508 -30.38 -0.01 37.60
N ALA A 509 -31.67 -0.38 37.46
CA ALA A 509 -32.80 0.50 37.72
C ALA A 509 -32.97 0.84 39.23
N GLN A 510 -32.45 0.00 40.12
CA GLN A 510 -32.56 0.17 41.58
C GLN A 510 -31.33 0.83 42.21
N ILE A 511 -30.32 1.14 41.42
CA ILE A 511 -29.08 1.73 41.88
C ILE A 511 -29.14 3.26 41.76
N ASP A 512 -28.97 3.95 42.85
CA ASP A 512 -28.96 5.42 42.89
C ASP A 512 -27.57 6.01 42.60
N ASP A 513 -26.50 5.22 42.86
CA ASP A 513 -25.14 5.66 42.57
C ASP A 513 -24.84 5.64 41.06
N PRO A 514 -24.58 6.80 40.43
CA PRO A 514 -24.42 6.90 38.98
C PRO A 514 -23.30 6.02 38.40
N ASN A 515 -22.18 5.87 39.13
CA ASN A 515 -21.01 5.11 38.68
C ASN A 515 -21.30 3.59 38.67
N THR A 516 -21.97 3.12 39.72
CA THR A 516 -22.37 1.71 39.84
C THR A 516 -23.47 1.35 38.84
N LYS A 517 -24.39 2.26 38.59
CA LYS A 517 -25.45 2.12 37.60
C LYS A 517 -24.87 2.04 36.17
N GLU A 518 -23.90 2.87 35.89
CA GLU A 518 -23.18 2.87 34.60
C GLU A 518 -22.41 1.55 34.38
N ALA A 519 -21.70 1.06 35.40
CA ALA A 519 -20.97 -0.21 35.33
C ALA A 519 -21.92 -1.42 35.08
N MET A 520 -23.11 -1.39 35.70
CA MET A 520 -24.15 -2.41 35.47
C MET A 520 -24.71 -2.35 34.05
N GLN A 521 -24.95 -1.17 33.51
CA GLN A 521 -25.42 -0.98 32.14
C GLN A 521 -24.37 -1.47 31.14
N GLU A 522 -23.09 -1.22 31.39
CA GLU A 522 -22.00 -1.76 30.59
C GLU A 522 -21.97 -3.30 30.61
N GLY A 523 -22.15 -3.90 31.79
CA GLY A 523 -22.27 -5.35 31.95
C GLY A 523 -23.43 -5.94 31.14
N GLN A 524 -24.60 -5.26 31.18
CA GLN A 524 -25.77 -5.64 30.41
C GLN A 524 -25.50 -5.62 28.91
N ASN A 525 -24.91 -4.55 28.38
CA ASN A 525 -24.60 -4.40 26.96
C ASN A 525 -23.63 -5.49 26.46
N ARG A 526 -22.66 -5.89 27.32
CA ARG A 526 -21.73 -7.00 27.02
C ARG A 526 -22.45 -8.34 26.92
N VAL A 527 -23.33 -8.65 27.87
CA VAL A 527 -24.14 -9.89 27.88
C VAL A 527 -25.06 -9.94 26.67
N GLN A 528 -25.65 -8.81 26.27
CA GLN A 528 -26.49 -8.69 25.09
C GLN A 528 -25.70 -8.92 23.80
N SER A 529 -24.46 -8.41 23.69
CA SER A 529 -23.58 -8.64 22.54
C SER A 529 -23.27 -10.14 22.36
N ILE A 530 -23.01 -10.87 23.46
CA ILE A 530 -22.82 -12.32 23.43
C ILE A 530 -24.11 -13.03 22.99
N GLY A 531 -25.28 -12.56 23.45
CA GLY A 531 -26.60 -13.08 23.08
C GLY A 531 -26.87 -12.98 21.59
N ILE A 532 -26.54 -11.85 20.96
CA ILE A 532 -26.70 -11.62 19.50
C ILE A 532 -25.88 -12.64 18.69
N VAL A 533 -24.65 -12.91 19.10
CA VAL A 533 -23.80 -13.93 18.47
C VAL A 533 -24.45 -15.29 18.54
N HIS A 534 -24.88 -15.70 19.74
CA HIS A 534 -25.54 -17.01 19.92
C HIS A 534 -26.84 -17.14 19.12
N GLN A 535 -27.58 -16.05 18.93
CA GLN A 535 -28.79 -16.08 18.13
C GLN A 535 -28.53 -16.26 16.63
N LYS A 536 -27.48 -15.61 16.09
CA LYS A 536 -27.14 -15.67 14.66
C LYS A 536 -26.52 -17.00 14.24
N LEU A 537 -25.81 -17.71 15.14
CA LEU A 537 -25.23 -19.02 14.90
C LEU A 537 -26.23 -20.08 14.43
N TYR A 538 -27.49 -19.96 14.87
CA TYR A 538 -28.52 -21.02 14.67
C TYR A 538 -29.62 -20.59 13.70
N GLN A 539 -29.55 -19.43 13.08
CA GLN A 539 -30.45 -18.98 12.01
C GLN A 539 -29.91 -19.25 10.60
N GLY A 540 -28.63 -19.68 10.47
CA GLY A 540 -27.99 -19.98 9.19
C GLY A 540 -27.73 -21.46 8.97
N GLU A 541 -27.65 -21.90 7.73
CA GLU A 541 -27.37 -23.28 7.34
C GLU A 541 -25.95 -23.77 7.64
N ASN A 542 -25.05 -22.87 8.14
CA ASN A 542 -23.66 -23.16 8.46
C ASN A 542 -23.36 -22.99 9.96
N LEU A 543 -23.26 -24.10 10.67
CA LEU A 543 -23.10 -24.18 12.12
C LEU A 543 -21.72 -23.72 12.69
N GLY A 544 -20.85 -23.10 11.90
CA GLY A 544 -19.47 -22.80 12.35
C GLY A 544 -18.90 -21.42 12.07
N ALA A 545 -19.58 -20.54 11.32
CA ALA A 545 -19.01 -19.23 10.99
C ALA A 545 -20.07 -18.12 10.99
N ILE A 546 -19.65 -16.92 11.37
CA ILE A 546 -20.47 -15.71 11.47
C ILE A 546 -20.07 -14.73 10.36
N GLU A 547 -21.04 -14.23 9.62
CA GLU A 547 -20.83 -13.12 8.70
C GLU A 547 -20.69 -11.81 9.48
N MET A 548 -19.48 -11.23 9.44
CA MET A 548 -19.10 -10.14 10.34
C MET A 548 -19.76 -8.82 9.99
N LYS A 549 -20.07 -8.57 8.73
CA LYS A 549 -20.71 -7.32 8.33
C LYS A 549 -22.10 -7.19 8.91
N ASP A 550 -22.93 -8.20 8.72
CA ASP A 550 -24.27 -8.26 9.30
C ASP A 550 -24.22 -8.23 10.83
N TYR A 551 -23.22 -8.90 11.40
CA TYR A 551 -23.04 -8.91 12.84
C TYR A 551 -22.72 -7.49 13.37
N PHE A 552 -21.76 -6.78 12.78
CA PHE A 552 -21.40 -5.43 13.23
C PHE A 552 -22.49 -4.40 12.96
N ILE A 553 -23.27 -4.55 11.89
CA ILE A 553 -24.44 -3.69 11.64
C ILE A 553 -25.45 -3.85 12.78
N ASN A 554 -25.87 -5.09 13.07
CA ASN A 554 -26.86 -5.37 14.12
C ASN A 554 -26.34 -4.94 15.52
N LEU A 555 -25.05 -5.15 15.81
CA LEU A 555 -24.43 -4.71 17.04
C LEU A 555 -24.45 -3.18 17.15
N SER A 556 -24.11 -2.51 16.07
CA SER A 556 -24.10 -1.03 16.00
C SER A 556 -25.47 -0.43 16.21
N GLU A 557 -26.50 -1.01 15.58
CA GLU A 557 -27.90 -0.59 15.76
C GLU A 557 -28.34 -0.78 17.21
N SER A 558 -28.06 -1.94 17.79
CA SER A 558 -28.42 -2.22 19.19
C SER A 558 -27.76 -1.25 20.18
N ILE A 559 -26.50 -0.86 19.91
CA ILE A 559 -25.80 0.11 20.77
C ILE A 559 -26.39 1.51 20.57
N LEU A 560 -26.62 1.96 19.34
CA LEU A 560 -27.24 3.25 19.05
C LEU A 560 -28.60 3.39 19.74
N ASP A 561 -29.44 2.38 19.67
CA ASP A 561 -30.74 2.33 20.33
C ASP A 561 -30.59 2.46 21.85
N SER A 562 -29.63 1.77 22.45
CA SER A 562 -29.40 1.79 23.90
C SER A 562 -28.93 3.16 24.40
N PHE A 563 -28.29 3.97 23.56
CA PHE A 563 -27.84 5.31 23.88
C PHE A 563 -28.79 6.42 23.40
N GLY A 564 -29.87 6.09 22.65
CA GLY A 564 -30.76 7.07 22.03
C GLY A 564 -30.03 8.00 21.04
N ALA A 565 -28.94 7.54 20.45
CA ALA A 565 -28.05 8.34 19.62
C ALA A 565 -28.32 8.19 18.11
N ASP A 566 -29.32 7.41 17.71
CA ASP A 566 -29.73 7.08 16.35
C ASP A 566 -30.00 8.29 15.44
N LYS A 567 -30.36 9.42 16.04
CA LYS A 567 -30.67 10.67 15.31
C LYS A 567 -29.46 11.59 15.09
N LYS A 568 -28.35 11.38 15.80
CA LYS A 568 -27.20 12.30 15.82
C LYS A 568 -25.88 11.67 15.47
N VAL A 569 -25.74 10.37 15.66
CA VAL A 569 -24.50 9.66 15.35
C VAL A 569 -24.77 8.58 14.30
N ARG A 570 -23.99 8.60 13.22
CA ARG A 570 -24.08 7.62 12.16
C ARG A 570 -22.89 6.65 12.26
N ILE A 571 -23.17 5.36 12.35
CA ILE A 571 -22.15 4.32 12.30
C ILE A 571 -22.13 3.71 10.90
N GLU A 572 -20.98 3.69 10.25
CA GLU A 572 -20.78 3.09 8.93
C GLU A 572 -19.87 1.86 9.05
N CYS A 573 -20.37 0.70 8.64
CA CYS A 573 -19.59 -0.53 8.53
C CYS A 573 -19.04 -0.67 7.10
N ALA A 574 -17.79 -0.25 6.91
CA ALA A 574 -17.10 -0.29 5.62
C ALA A 574 -16.27 -1.57 5.49
N MET A 575 -16.93 -2.67 5.14
CA MET A 575 -16.31 -3.98 4.98
C MET A 575 -17.08 -4.85 3.99
N ASP A 576 -16.39 -5.80 3.39
CA ASP A 576 -17.01 -6.85 2.59
C ASP A 576 -17.59 -7.94 3.48
N ALA A 577 -18.44 -8.80 2.90
CA ALA A 577 -18.95 -9.97 3.58
C ALA A 577 -17.80 -10.92 3.98
N LEU A 578 -17.59 -11.10 5.28
CA LEU A 578 -16.49 -11.87 5.83
C LEU A 578 -17.02 -12.84 6.88
N ASN A 579 -16.88 -14.13 6.61
CA ASN A 579 -17.24 -15.18 7.56
C ASN A 579 -16.05 -15.52 8.46
N ILE A 580 -16.28 -15.45 9.76
CA ILE A 580 -15.28 -15.74 10.81
C ILE A 580 -15.86 -16.75 11.79
N ASP A 581 -15.00 -17.63 12.31
CA ASP A 581 -15.38 -18.57 13.37
C ASP A 581 -15.85 -17.84 14.63
N ILE A 582 -16.62 -18.55 15.45
CA ILE A 582 -17.26 -17.97 16.63
C ILE A 582 -16.26 -17.53 17.70
N ASP A 583 -15.16 -18.26 17.83
CA ASP A 583 -14.15 -17.98 18.85
C ASP A 583 -13.40 -16.68 18.56
N THR A 584 -13.32 -16.33 17.28
CA THR A 584 -12.76 -15.05 16.81
C THR A 584 -13.85 -13.95 16.76
N ALA A 585 -15.05 -14.26 16.30
CA ALA A 585 -16.11 -13.27 16.11
C ALA A 585 -16.61 -12.66 17.43
N VAL A 586 -16.74 -13.48 18.49
CA VAL A 586 -17.21 -13.01 19.81
C VAL A 586 -16.26 -11.97 20.42
N PRO A 587 -14.94 -12.24 20.55
CA PRO A 587 -14.01 -11.23 21.01
C PRO A 587 -13.99 -9.96 20.17
N LEU A 588 -14.07 -10.06 18.84
CA LEU A 588 -14.14 -8.90 17.95
C LEU A 588 -15.40 -8.07 18.21
N GLY A 589 -16.53 -8.71 18.39
CA GLY A 589 -17.77 -8.02 18.74
C GLY A 589 -17.68 -7.29 20.08
N LEU A 590 -17.08 -7.90 21.06
CA LEU A 590 -16.86 -7.25 22.36
C LEU A 590 -15.90 -6.06 22.26
N ILE A 591 -14.82 -6.18 21.49
CA ILE A 591 -13.91 -5.06 21.22
C ILE A 591 -14.68 -3.90 20.56
N VAL A 592 -15.44 -4.18 19.52
CA VAL A 592 -16.23 -3.15 18.80
C VAL A 592 -17.28 -2.55 19.72
N ASN A 593 -17.96 -3.37 20.51
CA ASN A 593 -18.94 -2.90 21.51
C ASN A 593 -18.32 -1.89 22.49
N GLU A 594 -17.17 -2.21 23.07
CA GLU A 594 -16.47 -1.32 24.00
C GLU A 594 -16.02 -0.01 23.33
N LEU A 595 -15.50 -0.10 22.10
CA LEU A 595 -15.06 1.07 21.38
C LEU A 595 -16.23 1.97 20.98
N LEU A 596 -17.32 1.41 20.48
CA LEU A 596 -18.53 2.17 20.14
C LEU A 596 -19.14 2.84 21.38
N THR A 597 -19.22 2.10 22.48
CA THR A 597 -19.70 2.62 23.76
C THR A 597 -18.87 3.80 24.23
N ASN A 598 -17.55 3.68 24.17
CA ASN A 598 -16.63 4.78 24.53
C ASN A 598 -16.76 5.97 23.58
N THR A 599 -16.90 5.73 22.30
CA THR A 599 -17.10 6.78 21.30
C THR A 599 -18.40 7.53 21.55
N LEU A 600 -19.51 6.85 21.78
CA LEU A 600 -20.80 7.47 22.05
C LEU A 600 -20.82 8.28 23.37
N LYS A 601 -20.07 7.81 24.38
CA LYS A 601 -19.96 8.49 25.67
C LYS A 601 -19.07 9.73 25.63
N TYR A 602 -17.95 9.68 24.91
CA TYR A 602 -16.87 10.65 25.11
C TYR A 602 -16.51 11.45 23.87
N ALA A 603 -16.76 10.94 22.65
CA ALA A 603 -16.33 11.62 21.45
C ALA A 603 -17.23 12.79 21.05
N PHE A 604 -18.51 12.80 21.47
CA PHE A 604 -19.52 13.78 21.06
C PHE A 604 -20.18 14.49 22.25
N PRO A 605 -19.42 15.18 23.16
CA PRO A 605 -19.93 15.71 24.42
C PRO A 605 -21.02 16.78 24.25
N ASP A 606 -21.03 17.53 23.13
CA ASP A 606 -21.97 18.64 22.88
C ASP A 606 -23.18 18.22 22.03
N GLY A 607 -23.40 16.93 21.84
CA GLY A 607 -24.49 16.40 21.04
C GLY A 607 -24.44 16.81 19.56
N ARG A 608 -23.23 17.06 19.03
CA ARG A 608 -22.97 17.32 17.61
C ARG A 608 -23.22 16.07 16.78
N ASP A 609 -23.44 16.28 15.48
CA ASP A 609 -23.54 15.18 14.54
C ASP A 609 -22.21 14.42 14.47
N GLY A 610 -22.25 13.14 14.79
CA GLY A 610 -21.09 12.25 14.84
C GLY A 610 -21.08 11.25 13.69
N LYS A 611 -19.87 10.92 13.22
CA LYS A 611 -19.65 9.82 12.30
C LYS A 611 -18.64 8.86 12.92
N VAL A 612 -19.04 7.58 12.98
CA VAL A 612 -18.16 6.49 13.40
C VAL A 612 -18.02 5.54 12.22
N GLN A 613 -16.82 5.05 11.96
CA GLN A 613 -16.57 4.09 10.90
C GLN A 613 -15.90 2.85 11.49
N ILE A 614 -16.48 1.70 11.16
CA ILE A 614 -15.91 0.39 11.45
C ILE A 614 -15.43 -0.20 10.13
N LYS A 615 -14.17 -0.59 10.07
CA LYS A 615 -13.60 -1.33 8.94
C LYS A 615 -13.06 -2.66 9.42
N LEU A 616 -13.37 -3.72 8.71
CA LEU A 616 -12.80 -5.03 8.94
C LEU A 616 -12.33 -5.60 7.60
N GLU A 617 -11.05 -5.87 7.51
CA GLU A 617 -10.42 -6.38 6.30
C GLU A 617 -9.54 -7.60 6.64
N LYS A 618 -9.63 -8.64 5.84
CA LYS A 618 -8.72 -9.78 5.94
C LYS A 618 -7.65 -9.69 4.87
N ARG A 619 -6.41 -9.49 5.30
CA ARG A 619 -5.24 -9.44 4.42
C ARG A 619 -4.86 -10.83 3.91
N LYS A 620 -4.15 -10.88 2.77
CA LYS A 620 -3.72 -12.14 2.13
C LYS A 620 -2.72 -12.95 2.98
N ASP A 621 -2.03 -12.30 3.90
CA ASP A 621 -1.10 -12.93 4.85
C ASP A 621 -1.79 -13.58 6.06
N GLY A 622 -3.13 -13.58 6.08
CA GLY A 622 -3.92 -14.14 7.17
C GLY A 622 -4.15 -13.19 8.33
N ILE A 623 -3.67 -11.96 8.25
CA ILE A 623 -3.92 -10.93 9.25
C ILE A 623 -5.30 -10.34 9.03
N LEU A 624 -6.10 -10.29 10.08
CA LEU A 624 -7.36 -9.58 10.16
C LEU A 624 -7.09 -8.18 10.73
N GLN A 625 -7.44 -7.15 9.98
CA GLN A 625 -7.35 -5.76 10.44
C GLN A 625 -8.74 -5.24 10.78
N LEU A 626 -8.88 -4.75 12.01
CA LEU A 626 -10.07 -4.03 12.47
C LEU A 626 -9.66 -2.58 12.74
N GLN A 627 -10.41 -1.65 12.20
CA GLN A 627 -10.29 -0.21 12.49
C GLN A 627 -11.64 0.30 12.97
N VAL A 628 -11.63 1.03 14.07
CA VAL A 628 -12.77 1.82 14.53
C VAL A 628 -12.31 3.27 14.65
N SER A 629 -13.00 4.18 13.95
CA SER A 629 -12.64 5.59 13.91
C SER A 629 -13.86 6.48 14.09
N ASP A 630 -13.70 7.59 14.78
CA ASP A 630 -14.71 8.64 14.95
C ASP A 630 -14.16 10.00 14.52
N ASN A 631 -15.07 10.94 14.28
CA ASN A 631 -14.78 12.34 13.99
C ASN A 631 -15.04 13.25 15.21
N GLY A 632 -14.93 12.71 16.39
CA GLY A 632 -15.21 13.40 17.64
C GLY A 632 -14.11 14.36 18.09
N VAL A 633 -14.15 14.75 19.37
CA VAL A 633 -13.18 15.70 19.97
C VAL A 633 -11.77 15.10 20.17
N GLY A 634 -11.61 13.80 19.99
CA GLY A 634 -10.40 13.08 20.40
C GLY A 634 -10.22 13.07 21.93
N LYS A 635 -9.14 12.44 22.40
CA LYS A 635 -8.81 12.46 23.83
C LYS A 635 -8.20 13.81 24.20
N GLY A 636 -9.01 14.78 24.53
CA GLY A 636 -8.56 16.07 25.09
C GLY A 636 -8.01 15.87 26.49
N GLY A 637 -6.69 15.66 26.64
CA GLY A 637 -5.92 15.92 27.86
C GLY A 637 -6.31 15.28 29.19
N HIS A 638 -7.42 14.60 29.29
CA HIS A 638 -7.90 13.96 30.53
C HIS A 638 -7.62 12.46 30.45
N THR A 639 -6.49 12.06 31.05
CA THR A 639 -6.23 10.68 31.46
C THR A 639 -7.21 10.29 32.57
N HIS A 640 -8.47 10.08 32.26
CA HIS A 640 -9.41 9.43 33.15
C HIS A 640 -9.82 8.10 32.57
N GLY A 641 -9.34 7.06 33.24
CA GLY A 641 -9.92 5.74 33.18
C GLY A 641 -9.10 4.73 32.39
N THR A 642 -8.13 4.12 33.07
CA THR A 642 -7.97 2.66 33.00
C THR A 642 -9.28 2.00 33.47
N GLY A 643 -10.40 2.37 32.87
CA GLY A 643 -11.69 1.76 33.13
C GLY A 643 -11.63 0.30 32.68
N PHE A 644 -12.47 -0.53 33.28
CA PHE A 644 -12.57 -1.97 32.99
C PHE A 644 -12.68 -2.25 31.47
N GLY A 645 -13.31 -1.36 30.68
CA GLY A 645 -13.44 -1.47 29.24
C GLY A 645 -12.10 -1.48 28.50
N GLY A 646 -11.17 -0.58 28.85
CA GLY A 646 -9.83 -0.56 28.25
C GLY A 646 -9.02 -1.81 28.57
N GLN A 647 -9.14 -2.32 29.79
CA GLN A 647 -8.51 -3.58 30.19
C GLN A 647 -9.11 -4.78 29.43
N LEU A 648 -10.42 -4.78 29.24
CA LEU A 648 -11.11 -5.81 28.46
C LEU A 648 -10.65 -5.81 27.00
N VAL A 649 -10.59 -4.67 26.36
CA VAL A 649 -10.09 -4.54 24.97
C VAL A 649 -8.65 -5.05 24.87
N ALA A 650 -7.78 -4.68 25.80
CA ALA A 650 -6.41 -5.17 25.82
C ALA A 650 -6.32 -6.70 26.03
N LEU A 651 -7.15 -7.25 26.93
CA LEU A 651 -7.23 -8.69 27.19
C LEU A 651 -7.69 -9.45 25.95
N LEU A 652 -8.79 -8.99 25.30
CA LEU A 652 -9.35 -9.62 24.11
C LEU A 652 -8.42 -9.50 22.90
N THR A 653 -7.73 -8.38 22.76
CA THR A 653 -6.69 -8.20 21.74
C THR A 653 -5.57 -9.22 21.93
N LYS A 654 -5.13 -9.43 23.18
CA LYS A 654 -4.12 -10.44 23.49
C LYS A 654 -4.64 -11.87 23.28
N GLN A 655 -5.91 -12.14 23.62
CA GLN A 655 -6.57 -13.43 23.39
C GLN A 655 -6.59 -13.79 21.88
N LEU A 656 -6.80 -12.80 21.02
CA LEU A 656 -6.76 -12.95 19.58
C LEU A 656 -5.34 -12.85 18.97
N ASN A 657 -4.29 -12.89 19.80
CA ASN A 657 -2.89 -12.75 19.37
C ASN A 657 -2.66 -11.48 18.52
N GLY A 658 -3.35 -10.40 18.85
CA GLY A 658 -3.34 -9.15 18.12
C GLY A 658 -2.48 -8.06 18.74
N SER A 659 -2.28 -7.00 17.97
CA SER A 659 -1.71 -5.73 18.40
C SER A 659 -2.72 -4.60 18.20
N MET A 660 -2.61 -3.56 19.03
CA MET A 660 -3.49 -2.39 18.99
C MET A 660 -2.64 -1.13 18.87
N ARG A 661 -3.08 -0.19 18.05
CA ARG A 661 -2.51 1.14 17.89
C ARG A 661 -3.62 2.18 17.88
N GLU A 662 -3.42 3.28 18.58
CA GLU A 662 -4.35 4.40 18.66
C GLU A 662 -3.74 5.64 17.98
N GLU A 663 -4.53 6.35 17.18
CA GLU A 663 -4.18 7.61 16.54
C GLU A 663 -5.26 8.65 16.84
N ILE A 664 -4.81 9.86 17.23
CA ILE A 664 -5.72 10.97 17.59
C ILE A 664 -5.43 12.13 16.63
N ASN A 665 -6.31 12.30 15.62
CA ASN A 665 -6.23 13.37 14.62
C ASN A 665 -7.65 13.78 14.24
N ASN A 666 -8.19 14.85 14.81
CA ASN A 666 -9.57 15.29 14.60
C ASN A 666 -10.61 14.17 14.80
N GLY A 667 -10.52 13.50 15.94
CA GLY A 667 -11.23 12.29 16.30
C GLY A 667 -10.27 11.21 16.81
N THR A 668 -10.78 10.03 17.08
CA THR A 668 -9.98 8.88 17.53
C THR A 668 -10.05 7.79 16.46
N SER A 669 -8.92 7.19 16.14
CA SER A 669 -8.83 5.99 15.28
C SER A 669 -8.04 4.92 16.01
N ILE A 670 -8.65 3.76 16.21
CA ILE A 670 -8.02 2.61 16.85
C ILE A 670 -7.92 1.49 15.82
N PHE A 671 -6.72 1.00 15.66
CA PHE A 671 -6.36 -0.04 14.71
C PHE A 671 -5.94 -1.29 15.46
N PHE A 672 -6.43 -2.42 15.00
CA PHE A 672 -6.06 -3.73 15.50
C PHE A 672 -5.57 -4.60 14.35
N GLU A 673 -4.56 -5.40 14.62
CA GLU A 673 -4.10 -6.45 13.73
C GLU A 673 -4.10 -7.78 14.50
N PHE A 674 -4.84 -8.76 13.99
CA PHE A 674 -4.97 -10.08 14.58
C PHE A 674 -4.38 -11.12 13.65
N LYS A 675 -3.53 -11.99 14.16
CA LYS A 675 -3.05 -13.16 13.42
C LYS A 675 -4.05 -14.30 13.59
N ILE A 676 -4.84 -14.55 12.55
CA ILE A 676 -5.75 -15.70 12.56
C ILE A 676 -4.93 -16.91 12.12
N GLU A 677 -4.57 -17.76 13.07
CA GLU A 677 -4.07 -19.09 12.75
C GLU A 677 -5.19 -19.87 12.05
N LYS A 678 -4.86 -20.53 10.95
CA LYS A 678 -5.80 -21.45 10.31
C LYS A 678 -6.21 -22.48 11.38
N ALA A 679 -7.50 -22.57 11.67
CA ALA A 679 -8.00 -23.70 12.40
C ALA A 679 -7.54 -24.98 11.69
N ALA A 680 -6.85 -25.85 12.44
CA ALA A 680 -6.25 -27.08 11.97
C ALA A 680 -7.31 -28.05 11.42
#